data_53619b1ebf188af07c5fc3e16a821f3e
#
_entry.id   53619b1ebf188af07c5fc3e16a821f3e
#
_cell.length_a   1.000
_cell.length_b   1.000
_cell.length_c   1.000
_cell.angle_alpha   90.00
_cell.angle_beta   90.00
_cell.angle_gamma   90.00
#
_symmetry.space_group_name_H-M   'P 1'
#
loop_
_entity.id
_entity.type
_entity.pdbx_description
1 polymer ?
#
loop_
_entity_poly.entity_id
_entity_poly.type
_entity_poly.pdbx_seq_one_letter_code
_entity_poly.pdbx_strand_id
1 'polypeptide(L)'
;MKTSNNTGRKYVVLLFSLILMSFAGLSCSDEVDESNLYVFTGEQATDYIASQPELSKYLVLLKKAKSGKKGSTMDHMLEARGNYTCFVPTNDAVQAFIDSVYDTKNYDVNAVPDSFAQVIVFNSIIDNGNTDAYLSTDFQEGVLQLKTMADRYIIIGFAASDTGRAVTVVNTFSKILVSDREVGNGVVHVVDHVVMPATSSLPGLLSMTDNTRIFYKLLEITSWADSMQRYRDDAYEELEHRQGFTHVWYSGQLLYEPEHHNWGYTAFVEPDSLLEARWGIKLDIDNGVVTNWDDILPRITEICQQYYPDARSNDLTSLENPVNQFVAYHLTDQQVAYNNLVITLCQVGTSYNTPEQLGVVKFQYYESMGKDHRIIKLTFGKSTDGYRINRYCSEYDDYNYDELNVERPGIQVQPDNGNRETQALNGFYHIIDDILVYDKDVPGKVLNERMRWDTQSMQPEIQTNGMRFLPEQKFFYIPQGYLRKVRFTDQTLFLSMNTYNINYLNYEADDIVLEGYYDVTWQLPPVPYEGTYELRLGYCNDAGRGMVQFYFGTNPDNLTAVGLPVDARRDPDNPIIGWEADTDDPTYNREIDKRMRNHGYMKCPDSFGFNSTNVTSGGRNHGPAGAKLRNIITTQNCKPGVTYYMRMKSLLNRNANFGPDFIEWVPKSVYNGIEPEDKW
;
A
#
# COMPACT_ATOMS: atom_id res chain seq x y z
N MET A 1 5.51 12.14 86.48
CA MET A 1 6.02 13.49 86.36
C MET A 1 6.17 13.82 84.85
N LYS A 2 5.34 14.70 84.39
CA LYS A 2 5.38 15.25 83.03
C LYS A 2 6.44 16.33 82.99
N THR A 3 7.29 16.34 82.01
CA THR A 3 7.76 17.57 81.32
C THR A 3 8.54 17.20 80.05
N SER A 4 8.34 18.02 79.06
CA SER A 4 9.21 18.27 77.94
C SER A 4 9.04 17.42 76.68
N ASN A 5 8.16 17.84 75.84
CA ASN A 5 8.24 17.58 74.40
C ASN A 5 7.69 18.75 73.58
N ASN A 6 8.11 19.98 73.93
CA ASN A 6 7.63 21.18 73.21
C ASN A 6 8.71 21.86 72.35
N THR A 7 9.98 21.37 72.45
CA THR A 7 11.11 21.93 71.69
C THR A 7 11.29 21.32 70.32
N GLY A 8 11.01 20.03 70.17
CA GLY A 8 11.11 19.33 68.87
C GLY A 8 10.07 19.81 67.80
N ARG A 9 8.87 20.21 68.31
CA ARG A 9 7.80 20.65 67.43
C ARG A 9 8.03 22.07 66.86
N LYS A 10 8.78 22.88 67.58
CA LYS A 10 9.19 24.24 67.11
C LYS A 10 10.25 24.20 66.03
N TYR A 11 11.20 23.26 66.14
CA TYR A 11 12.24 23.11 65.13
C TYR A 11 11.72 22.45 63.83
N VAL A 12 10.78 21.54 63.91
CA VAL A 12 10.12 20.95 62.72
C VAL A 12 9.29 21.99 61.98
N VAL A 13 8.56 22.85 62.68
CA VAL A 13 7.80 23.94 62.04
C VAL A 13 8.73 25.03 61.47
N LEU A 14 9.87 25.33 62.15
CA LEU A 14 10.87 26.26 61.60
C LEU A 14 11.62 25.65 60.37
N LEU A 15 11.89 24.38 60.34
CA LEU A 15 12.50 23.71 59.21
C LEU A 15 11.52 23.65 58.00
N PHE A 16 10.24 23.40 58.26
CA PHE A 16 9.22 23.41 57.22
C PHE A 16 8.96 24.81 56.67
N SER A 17 9.03 25.86 57.50
CA SER A 17 8.89 27.25 57.03
C SER A 17 10.14 27.72 56.27
N LEU A 18 11.34 27.26 56.60
CA LEU A 18 12.55 27.57 55.85
C LEU A 18 12.58 26.82 54.48
N ILE A 19 12.05 25.59 54.40
CA ILE A 19 11.90 24.85 53.15
C ILE A 19 10.80 25.49 52.26
N LEU A 20 9.71 25.97 52.85
CA LEU A 20 8.71 26.70 52.07
C LEU A 20 9.19 28.10 51.60
N MET A 21 10.08 28.79 52.38
CA MET A 21 10.69 30.05 51.93
C MET A 21 11.80 29.86 50.89
N SER A 22 12.45 28.71 50.83
CA SER A 22 13.40 28.36 49.75
C SER A 22 12.71 28.01 48.42
N PHE A 23 11.43 27.60 48.45
CA PHE A 23 10.63 27.42 47.23
C PHE A 23 9.93 28.70 46.75
N ALA A 24 9.79 29.73 47.59
CA ALA A 24 9.22 31.00 47.18
C ALA A 24 10.24 32.00 46.59
N GLY A 25 11.55 31.63 46.58
CA GLY A 25 12.61 32.41 45.94
C GLY A 25 13.09 31.90 44.59
N LEU A 26 12.50 30.78 44.08
CA LEU A 26 12.65 30.31 42.71
C LEU A 26 11.39 30.75 41.90
N SER A 27 11.07 32.04 41.93
CA SER A 27 10.44 32.67 40.78
C SER A 27 11.49 32.65 39.72
N CYS A 28 11.46 31.60 38.86
CA CYS A 28 12.00 31.72 37.54
C CYS A 28 11.34 32.95 36.93
N SER A 29 12.09 34.03 36.79
CA SER A 29 11.88 34.88 35.68
C SER A 29 12.09 33.99 34.44
N ASP A 30 11.02 33.46 33.90
CA ASP A 30 11.00 33.02 32.51
C ASP A 30 11.19 34.29 31.66
N GLU A 31 12.36 34.88 31.74
CA GLU A 31 12.93 35.47 30.55
C GLU A 31 13.20 34.26 29.68
N VAL A 32 12.27 34.02 28.75
CA VAL A 32 12.48 33.15 27.57
C VAL A 32 13.80 33.66 27.01
N ASP A 33 14.83 32.84 27.09
CA ASP A 33 16.12 33.15 26.48
C ASP A 33 15.85 33.19 24.97
N GLU A 34 15.55 34.38 24.48
CA GLU A 34 15.28 34.65 23.06
C GLU A 34 16.52 34.33 22.18
N SER A 35 17.69 34.14 22.79
CA SER A 35 18.91 33.74 22.08
C SER A 35 18.88 32.29 21.56
N ASN A 36 17.96 31.45 22.12
CA ASN A 36 17.69 30.10 21.69
C ASN A 36 16.35 29.96 20.92
N LEU A 37 15.63 31.04 20.73
CA LEU A 37 14.61 31.10 19.70
C LEU A 37 15.34 31.00 18.36
N TYR A 38 15.27 29.84 17.71
CA TYR A 38 15.59 29.69 16.30
C TYR A 38 14.68 30.64 15.54
N VAL A 39 15.15 31.89 15.36
CA VAL A 39 14.56 32.80 14.40
C VAL A 39 14.91 32.20 13.05
N PHE A 40 13.91 31.66 12.36
CA PHE A 40 14.07 31.25 10.98
C PHE A 40 14.45 32.50 10.18
N THR A 41 15.74 32.62 9.88
CA THR A 41 16.29 33.74 9.07
C THR A 41 16.26 33.39 7.57
N GLY A 42 15.70 32.21 7.18
CA GLY A 42 15.59 31.76 5.81
C GLY A 42 14.27 32.19 5.15
N GLU A 43 14.30 32.46 3.86
CA GLU A 43 13.14 32.69 3.01
C GLU A 43 12.21 31.47 3.08
N GLN A 44 10.94 31.65 3.46
CA GLN A 44 9.95 30.59 3.49
C GLN A 44 9.30 30.39 2.10
N ALA A 45 8.53 29.34 1.90
CA ALA A 45 7.90 29.05 0.62
C ALA A 45 7.01 30.21 0.14
N THR A 46 6.20 30.79 1.02
CA THR A 46 5.37 31.95 0.71
C THR A 46 6.21 33.17 0.36
N ASP A 47 7.30 33.43 1.09
CA ASP A 47 8.20 34.57 0.82
C ASP A 47 8.82 34.45 -0.59
N TYR A 48 9.31 33.26 -0.92
CA TYR A 48 9.85 32.98 -2.26
C TYR A 48 8.77 33.21 -3.34
N ILE A 49 7.58 32.62 -3.18
CA ILE A 49 6.48 32.77 -4.15
C ILE A 49 6.10 34.26 -4.29
N ALA A 50 6.04 35.02 -3.19
CA ALA A 50 5.73 36.45 -3.21
C ALA A 50 6.83 37.30 -3.86
N SER A 51 8.08 36.86 -3.80
CA SER A 51 9.22 37.56 -4.41
C SER A 51 9.29 37.38 -5.93
N GLN A 52 8.58 36.38 -6.49
CA GLN A 52 8.59 36.08 -7.92
C GLN A 52 7.36 36.65 -8.64
N PRO A 53 7.51 37.67 -9.50
CA PRO A 53 6.35 38.28 -10.21
C PRO A 53 5.56 37.28 -11.05
N GLU A 54 6.24 36.27 -11.61
CA GLU A 54 5.62 35.21 -12.43
C GLU A 54 4.78 34.19 -11.65
N LEU A 55 4.79 34.23 -10.32
CA LEU A 55 4.02 33.37 -9.44
C LEU A 55 2.89 34.10 -8.69
N SER A 56 2.68 35.38 -9.00
CA SER A 56 1.76 36.26 -8.28
C SER A 56 0.30 35.78 -8.30
N LYS A 57 -0.16 35.10 -9.37
CA LYS A 57 -1.52 34.56 -9.44
C LYS A 57 -1.69 33.34 -8.52
N TYR A 58 -0.66 32.51 -8.41
CA TYR A 58 -0.70 31.40 -7.47
C TYR A 58 -0.71 31.89 -6.01
N LEU A 59 0.01 32.99 -5.71
CA LEU A 59 -0.08 33.62 -4.39
C LEU A 59 -1.51 34.10 -4.05
N VAL A 60 -2.27 34.59 -5.03
CA VAL A 60 -3.70 34.92 -4.82
C VAL A 60 -4.50 33.68 -4.45
N LEU A 61 -4.25 32.54 -5.11
CA LEU A 61 -4.92 31.27 -4.79
C LEU A 61 -4.54 30.76 -3.39
N LEU A 62 -3.28 30.88 -2.98
CA LEU A 62 -2.82 30.52 -1.61
C LEU A 62 -3.59 31.31 -0.53
N LYS A 63 -3.80 32.63 -0.75
CA LYS A 63 -4.56 33.50 0.17
C LYS A 63 -6.05 33.18 0.25
N LYS A 64 -6.60 32.49 -0.75
CA LYS A 64 -8.00 32.05 -0.79
C LYS A 64 -8.21 30.65 -0.23
N ALA A 65 -7.23 29.78 -0.39
CA ALA A 65 -7.29 28.41 0.07
C ALA A 65 -7.16 28.32 1.59
N LYS A 66 -8.12 27.69 2.27
CA LYS A 66 -8.16 27.58 3.74
C LYS A 66 -7.78 26.18 4.18
N SER A 67 -6.87 26.07 5.15
CA SER A 67 -6.48 24.84 5.80
C SER A 67 -7.25 24.63 7.09
N GLY A 68 -7.89 23.47 7.22
CA GLY A 68 -8.54 23.00 8.44
C GLY A 68 -9.74 23.79 8.93
N LYS A 69 -10.36 23.28 9.99
CA LYS A 69 -11.60 23.86 10.61
C LYS A 69 -11.41 25.27 11.19
N LYS A 70 -10.17 25.73 11.43
CA LYS A 70 -9.88 27.06 12.02
C LYS A 70 -9.65 28.16 10.99
N GLY A 71 -9.66 27.85 9.71
CA GLY A 71 -9.70 28.86 8.64
C GLY A 71 -8.41 29.65 8.41
N SER A 72 -7.24 29.12 8.80
CA SER A 72 -5.95 29.66 8.36
C SER A 72 -5.79 29.48 6.86
N THR A 73 -5.29 30.51 6.18
CA THR A 73 -5.02 30.45 4.74
C THR A 73 -3.68 29.74 4.45
N MET A 74 -3.54 29.21 3.24
CA MET A 74 -2.36 28.43 2.88
C MET A 74 -1.08 29.27 2.78
N ASP A 75 -1.18 30.56 2.46
CA ASP A 75 -0.05 31.47 2.53
C ASP A 75 0.53 31.57 3.96
N HIS A 76 -0.32 31.70 4.97
CA HIS A 76 0.12 31.69 6.37
C HIS A 76 0.64 30.33 6.83
N MET A 77 0.10 29.25 6.30
CA MET A 77 0.60 27.90 6.60
C MET A 77 2.02 27.71 6.05
N LEU A 78 2.27 28.17 4.83
CA LEU A 78 3.58 28.12 4.20
C LEU A 78 4.58 29.21 4.66
N GLU A 79 4.17 30.14 5.53
CA GLU A 79 5.03 31.03 6.32
C GLU A 79 5.50 30.35 7.62
N ALA A 80 4.75 29.36 8.10
CA ALA A 80 5.04 28.67 9.34
C ALA A 80 6.11 27.57 9.15
N ARG A 81 6.59 27.03 10.27
CA ARG A 81 7.44 25.84 10.28
C ARG A 81 6.70 24.64 9.66
N GLY A 82 7.40 23.88 8.87
CA GLY A 82 6.90 22.68 8.22
C GLY A 82 7.98 22.14 7.31
N ASN A 83 7.63 21.13 6.55
CA ASN A 83 8.46 20.59 5.50
C ASN A 83 7.58 20.26 4.29
N TYR A 84 7.58 21.13 3.30
CA TYR A 84 6.64 21.07 2.19
C TYR A 84 7.34 20.86 0.86
N THR A 85 6.75 20.03 -0.01
CA THR A 85 7.10 20.00 -1.43
C THR A 85 5.99 20.69 -2.20
N CYS A 86 6.32 21.80 -2.88
CA CYS A 86 5.37 22.64 -3.58
C CYS A 86 5.61 22.61 -5.10
N PHE A 87 4.60 22.22 -5.87
CA PHE A 87 4.60 22.32 -7.34
C PHE A 87 3.83 23.58 -7.74
N VAL A 88 4.52 24.68 -7.92
CA VAL A 88 3.94 26.03 -8.07
C VAL A 88 3.79 26.39 -9.54
N PRO A 89 2.56 26.53 -10.06
CA PRO A 89 2.33 26.91 -11.46
C PRO A 89 2.62 28.40 -11.72
N THR A 90 3.15 28.68 -12.92
CA THR A 90 3.37 30.05 -13.37
C THR A 90 2.05 30.82 -13.55
N ASN A 91 2.12 32.15 -13.67
CA ASN A 91 0.96 32.99 -13.96
C ASN A 91 0.23 32.57 -15.27
N ASP A 92 1.01 32.18 -16.27
CA ASP A 92 0.43 31.74 -17.55
C ASP A 92 -0.27 30.39 -17.39
N ALA A 93 0.30 29.47 -16.61
CA ALA A 93 -0.31 28.20 -16.28
C ALA A 93 -1.63 28.37 -15.51
N VAL A 94 -1.63 29.21 -14.48
CA VAL A 94 -2.84 29.53 -13.69
C VAL A 94 -3.90 30.17 -14.58
N GLN A 95 -3.53 31.14 -15.43
CA GLN A 95 -4.48 31.81 -16.32
C GLN A 95 -5.08 30.85 -17.33
N ALA A 96 -4.23 30.07 -18.03
CA ALA A 96 -4.70 29.12 -19.02
C ALA A 96 -5.68 28.10 -18.43
N PHE A 97 -5.40 27.62 -17.21
CA PHE A 97 -6.27 26.67 -16.52
C PHE A 97 -7.61 27.29 -16.13
N ILE A 98 -7.61 28.48 -15.52
CA ILE A 98 -8.85 29.18 -15.12
C ILE A 98 -9.69 29.54 -16.35
N ASP A 99 -9.06 30.06 -17.38
CA ASP A 99 -9.73 30.42 -18.66
C ASP A 99 -10.40 29.20 -19.29
N SER A 100 -9.74 28.03 -19.25
CA SER A 100 -10.30 26.78 -19.75
C SER A 100 -11.51 26.32 -18.93
N VAL A 101 -11.48 26.45 -17.60
CA VAL A 101 -12.60 26.02 -16.73
C VAL A 101 -13.82 26.92 -16.90
N TYR A 102 -13.63 28.22 -17.06
CA TYR A 102 -14.72 29.18 -17.17
C TYR A 102 -15.11 29.51 -18.63
N ASP A 103 -14.52 28.83 -19.59
CA ASP A 103 -14.72 29.02 -21.04
C ASP A 103 -14.63 30.51 -21.43
N THR A 104 -13.58 31.19 -20.96
CA THR A 104 -13.38 32.63 -21.16
C THR A 104 -11.90 32.95 -21.31
N LYS A 105 -11.59 34.19 -21.66
CA LYS A 105 -10.21 34.67 -21.74
C LYS A 105 -9.94 35.73 -20.67
N ASN A 106 -8.80 35.63 -20.01
CA ASN A 106 -8.37 36.57 -18.98
C ASN A 106 -9.35 36.68 -17.80
N TYR A 107 -9.91 35.56 -17.35
CA TYR A 107 -10.73 35.53 -16.15
C TYR A 107 -9.97 36.10 -14.95
N ASP A 108 -10.62 36.93 -14.16
CA ASP A 108 -9.96 37.52 -12.99
C ASP A 108 -9.71 36.46 -11.89
N VAL A 109 -8.44 36.17 -11.60
CA VAL A 109 -8.04 35.23 -10.56
C VAL A 109 -8.64 35.60 -9.17
N ASN A 110 -8.88 36.90 -8.92
CA ASN A 110 -9.53 37.34 -7.67
C ASN A 110 -11.01 36.95 -7.60
N ALA A 111 -11.66 36.71 -8.73
CA ALA A 111 -13.06 36.26 -8.79
C ALA A 111 -13.21 34.73 -8.63
N VAL A 112 -12.12 33.98 -8.63
CA VAL A 112 -12.14 32.52 -8.41
C VAL A 112 -12.71 32.20 -7.03
N PRO A 113 -13.69 31.29 -6.88
CA PRO A 113 -14.21 30.87 -5.58
C PRO A 113 -13.14 30.27 -4.67
N ASP A 114 -13.22 30.51 -3.36
CA ASP A 114 -12.26 29.98 -2.38
C ASP A 114 -12.17 28.45 -2.43
N SER A 115 -13.30 27.76 -2.61
CA SER A 115 -13.34 26.28 -2.74
C SER A 115 -12.59 25.79 -3.96
N PHE A 116 -12.65 26.50 -5.08
CA PHE A 116 -11.93 26.14 -6.29
C PHE A 116 -10.43 26.47 -6.18
N ALA A 117 -10.08 27.61 -5.57
CA ALA A 117 -8.70 27.92 -5.23
C ALA A 117 -8.07 26.84 -4.33
N GLN A 118 -8.83 26.36 -3.35
CA GLN A 118 -8.41 25.26 -2.46
C GLN A 118 -8.10 23.97 -3.22
N VAL A 119 -8.94 23.59 -4.20
CA VAL A 119 -8.69 22.41 -5.04
C VAL A 119 -7.35 22.54 -5.78
N ILE A 120 -7.06 23.67 -6.41
CA ILE A 120 -5.80 23.90 -7.13
C ILE A 120 -4.61 23.80 -6.15
N VAL A 121 -4.67 24.52 -5.05
CA VAL A 121 -3.57 24.61 -4.08
C VAL A 121 -3.31 23.26 -3.42
N PHE A 122 -4.35 22.56 -2.96
CA PHE A 122 -4.17 21.29 -2.25
C PHE A 122 -3.64 20.18 -3.15
N ASN A 123 -3.91 20.20 -4.44
CA ASN A 123 -3.34 19.24 -5.39
C ASN A 123 -1.87 19.52 -5.76
N SER A 124 -1.35 20.68 -5.42
CA SER A 124 0.01 21.10 -5.75
C SER A 124 1.00 21.10 -4.58
N ILE A 125 0.56 20.75 -3.36
CA ILE A 125 1.38 20.77 -2.15
C ILE A 125 1.34 19.41 -1.46
N ILE A 126 2.52 18.89 -1.13
CA ILE A 126 2.71 17.74 -0.24
C ILE A 126 3.20 18.27 1.11
N ASP A 127 2.55 17.87 2.20
CA ASP A 127 3.06 18.04 3.54
C ASP A 127 3.94 16.83 3.88
N ASN A 128 5.25 17.04 3.93
CA ASN A 128 6.23 15.98 4.21
C ASN A 128 6.36 15.65 5.70
N GLY A 129 5.70 16.42 6.57
CA GLY A 129 5.74 16.19 8.02
C GLY A 129 7.16 16.24 8.58
N ASN A 130 7.63 15.11 9.08
CA ASN A 130 8.98 14.96 9.65
C ASN A 130 10.02 14.47 8.64
N THR A 131 9.62 14.18 7.40
CA THR A 131 10.55 13.73 6.34
C THR A 131 11.01 14.90 5.48
N ASP A 132 12.14 14.72 4.80
CA ASP A 132 12.66 15.76 3.92
C ASP A 132 11.72 16.01 2.73
N ALA A 133 11.62 17.28 2.30
CA ALA A 133 10.91 17.63 1.09
C ALA A 133 11.62 17.04 -0.13
N TYR A 134 10.84 16.63 -1.13
CA TYR A 134 11.40 15.99 -2.33
C TYR A 134 12.22 16.96 -3.16
N LEU A 135 13.45 16.56 -3.45
CA LEU A 135 14.30 17.15 -4.47
C LEU A 135 14.13 16.42 -5.81
N SER A 136 14.55 17.05 -6.90
CA SER A 136 14.50 16.41 -8.23
C SER A 136 15.35 15.14 -8.31
N THR A 137 16.34 14.99 -7.44
CA THR A 137 17.16 13.78 -7.28
C THR A 137 16.42 12.61 -6.67
N ASP A 138 15.32 12.88 -5.96
CA ASP A 138 14.47 11.86 -5.34
C ASP A 138 13.37 11.37 -6.29
N PHE A 139 13.22 12.03 -7.44
CA PHE A 139 12.19 11.71 -8.41
C PHE A 139 12.52 10.44 -9.19
N GLN A 140 11.57 9.52 -9.16
CA GLN A 140 11.58 8.29 -9.93
C GLN A 140 10.29 8.20 -10.72
N GLU A 141 10.29 7.43 -11.79
CA GLU A 141 9.08 7.20 -12.56
C GLU A 141 8.03 6.47 -11.72
N GLY A 142 6.82 7.02 -11.69
CA GLY A 142 5.71 6.53 -10.91
C GLY A 142 5.26 7.53 -9.84
N VAL A 143 4.51 7.06 -8.85
CA VAL A 143 3.97 7.91 -7.78
C VAL A 143 5.03 8.22 -6.71
N LEU A 144 4.96 9.45 -6.18
CA LEU A 144 5.67 9.80 -4.94
C LEU A 144 4.99 9.07 -3.76
N GLN A 145 5.76 8.77 -2.71
CA GLN A 145 5.26 8.01 -1.55
C GLN A 145 4.17 8.76 -0.77
N LEU A 146 4.35 10.07 -0.62
CA LEU A 146 3.39 10.91 0.07
C LEU A 146 2.37 11.48 -0.92
N LYS A 147 1.14 11.58 -0.46
CA LYS A 147 0.05 12.22 -1.18
C LYS A 147 0.07 13.73 -0.97
N THR A 148 -0.55 14.45 -1.89
CA THR A 148 -0.81 15.87 -1.73
C THR A 148 -1.84 16.12 -0.61
N MET A 149 -2.00 17.37 -0.20
CA MET A 149 -3.03 17.78 0.77
C MET A 149 -4.47 17.51 0.29
N ALA A 150 -4.65 17.20 -0.99
CA ALA A 150 -5.92 16.72 -1.55
C ALA A 150 -6.09 15.19 -1.52
N ASP A 151 -5.22 14.47 -0.78
CA ASP A 151 -5.20 13.00 -0.73
C ASP A 151 -5.00 12.33 -2.10
N ARG A 152 -4.12 12.93 -2.95
CA ARG A 152 -3.77 12.46 -4.29
C ARG A 152 -2.29 12.18 -4.42
N TYR A 153 -1.96 11.15 -5.20
CA TYR A 153 -0.58 10.92 -5.57
C TYR A 153 -0.12 11.92 -6.62
N ILE A 154 1.12 12.33 -6.53
CA ILE A 154 1.86 12.96 -7.62
C ILE A 154 2.55 11.87 -8.41
N ILE A 155 2.31 11.84 -9.72
CA ILE A 155 2.95 10.92 -10.66
C ILE A 155 4.12 11.69 -11.30
N ILE A 156 5.32 11.13 -11.18
CA ILE A 156 6.51 11.64 -11.84
C ILE A 156 6.76 10.85 -13.12
N GLY A 157 6.99 11.54 -14.20
CA GLY A 157 7.42 10.98 -15.46
C GLY A 157 8.59 11.76 -16.04
N PHE A 158 9.26 11.19 -17.04
CA PHE A 158 10.37 11.82 -17.73
C PHE A 158 10.10 11.84 -19.24
N ALA A 159 10.03 13.04 -19.81
CA ALA A 159 9.81 13.24 -21.24
C ALA A 159 11.05 13.84 -21.91
N ALA A 160 11.21 13.62 -23.20
CA ALA A 160 12.23 14.31 -23.97
C ALA A 160 11.74 15.73 -24.29
N SER A 161 12.56 16.74 -24.02
CA SER A 161 12.32 18.10 -24.49
C SER A 161 12.58 18.22 -26.00
N ASP A 162 12.12 19.31 -26.62
CA ASP A 162 12.41 19.64 -28.02
C ASP A 162 13.92 19.72 -28.34
N THR A 163 14.74 19.92 -27.31
CA THR A 163 16.20 19.94 -27.40
C THR A 163 16.86 18.59 -27.10
N GLY A 164 16.05 17.52 -26.88
CA GLY A 164 16.54 16.16 -26.56
C GLY A 164 17.04 15.98 -25.12
N ARG A 165 16.79 16.93 -24.23
CA ARG A 165 17.10 16.80 -22.79
C ARG A 165 15.90 16.17 -22.06
N ALA A 166 16.17 15.36 -21.05
CA ALA A 166 15.12 14.86 -20.17
C ALA A 166 14.49 16.03 -19.38
N VAL A 167 13.17 16.09 -19.35
CA VAL A 167 12.38 17.03 -18.55
C VAL A 167 11.47 16.22 -17.63
N THR A 168 11.46 16.57 -16.36
CA THR A 168 10.54 15.97 -15.39
C THR A 168 9.14 16.51 -15.63
N VAL A 169 8.19 15.61 -15.70
CA VAL A 169 6.77 15.88 -15.89
C VAL A 169 6.00 15.41 -14.65
N VAL A 170 5.12 16.26 -14.17
CA VAL A 170 4.25 16.00 -13.03
C VAL A 170 2.83 15.79 -13.52
N ASN A 171 2.19 14.70 -13.11
CA ASN A 171 0.83 14.34 -13.51
C ASN A 171 0.58 14.50 -15.03
N THR A 172 1.48 13.94 -15.82
CA THR A 172 1.39 13.83 -17.29
C THR A 172 1.58 15.14 -18.07
N PHE A 173 1.19 16.30 -17.51
CA PHE A 173 1.11 17.55 -18.24
C PHE A 173 2.07 18.63 -17.76
N SER A 174 2.32 18.70 -16.45
CA SER A 174 3.02 19.81 -15.82
C SER A 174 4.53 19.59 -15.88
N LYS A 175 5.23 20.26 -16.76
CA LYS A 175 6.70 20.19 -16.85
C LYS A 175 7.33 21.08 -15.77
N ILE A 176 8.35 20.57 -15.10
CA ILE A 176 9.13 21.36 -14.16
C ILE A 176 10.05 22.32 -14.94
N LEU A 177 9.85 23.62 -14.74
CA LEU A 177 10.65 24.70 -15.34
C LEU A 177 11.85 25.07 -14.45
N VAL A 178 11.63 25.12 -13.13
CA VAL A 178 12.66 25.36 -12.11
C VAL A 178 12.50 24.29 -11.05
N SER A 179 13.55 23.51 -10.83
CA SER A 179 13.60 22.49 -9.78
C SER A 179 14.42 22.98 -8.58
N ASP A 180 14.17 22.32 -7.43
CA ASP A 180 15.05 22.34 -6.26
C ASP A 180 15.30 23.74 -5.69
N ARG A 181 14.27 24.59 -5.69
CA ARG A 181 14.34 25.83 -4.93
C ARG A 181 14.10 25.52 -3.45
N GLU A 182 15.17 25.28 -2.75
CA GLU A 182 15.16 25.08 -1.31
C GLU A 182 14.79 26.37 -0.59
N VAL A 183 13.86 26.25 0.38
CA VAL A 183 13.36 27.33 1.24
C VAL A 183 13.38 26.85 2.71
N GLY A 184 13.20 27.76 3.65
CA GLY A 184 13.33 27.44 5.07
C GLY A 184 12.36 26.37 5.60
N ASN A 185 11.28 26.10 4.88
CA ASN A 185 10.27 25.10 5.23
C ASN A 185 9.93 24.15 4.08
N GLY A 186 10.88 23.85 3.19
CA GLY A 186 10.70 22.85 2.16
C GLY A 186 11.36 23.14 0.83
N VAL A 187 10.76 22.63 -0.24
CA VAL A 187 11.25 22.76 -1.62
C VAL A 187 10.15 23.25 -2.55
N VAL A 188 10.47 24.18 -3.43
CA VAL A 188 9.56 24.69 -4.46
C VAL A 188 10.05 24.27 -5.84
N HIS A 189 9.16 23.64 -6.61
CA HIS A 189 9.32 23.34 -8.03
C HIS A 189 8.34 24.19 -8.82
N VAL A 190 8.83 24.99 -9.78
CA VAL A 190 7.96 25.80 -10.64
C VAL A 190 7.57 24.99 -11.86
N VAL A 191 6.28 24.95 -12.16
CA VAL A 191 5.70 24.15 -13.25
C VAL A 191 4.98 25.00 -14.30
N ASP A 192 4.96 24.52 -15.55
CA ASP A 192 4.37 25.21 -16.69
C ASP A 192 2.84 25.00 -16.84
N HIS A 193 2.25 24.07 -16.08
CA HIS A 193 0.80 23.82 -16.01
C HIS A 193 0.37 23.65 -14.55
N VAL A 194 -0.91 23.89 -14.28
CA VAL A 194 -1.52 23.54 -12.98
C VAL A 194 -1.50 22.04 -12.83
N VAL A 195 -1.06 21.55 -11.65
CA VAL A 195 -1.15 20.14 -11.31
C VAL A 195 -2.63 19.75 -11.24
N MET A 196 -3.09 19.03 -12.25
CA MET A 196 -4.50 18.71 -12.43
C MET A 196 -4.98 17.74 -11.37
N PRO A 197 -6.11 18.04 -10.70
CA PRO A 197 -6.76 17.06 -9.85
C PRO A 197 -7.46 16.00 -10.71
N ALA A 198 -7.36 14.72 -10.32
CA ALA A 198 -8.21 13.69 -10.89
C ALA A 198 -9.67 13.96 -10.49
N THR A 199 -10.55 14.14 -11.48
CA THR A 199 -11.96 14.48 -11.24
C THR A 199 -12.91 13.36 -11.64
N SER A 200 -12.46 12.43 -12.48
CA SER A 200 -13.26 11.34 -13.00
C SER A 200 -13.00 10.04 -12.22
N SER A 201 -14.04 9.23 -12.03
CA SER A 201 -13.89 7.84 -11.60
C SER A 201 -13.06 7.06 -12.62
N LEU A 202 -12.56 5.89 -12.26
CA LEU A 202 -11.77 5.06 -13.16
C LEU A 202 -12.54 4.70 -14.47
N PRO A 203 -13.81 4.27 -14.44
CA PRO A 203 -14.59 4.14 -15.68
C PRO A 203 -14.76 5.46 -16.42
N GLY A 204 -14.95 6.57 -15.71
CA GLY A 204 -15.07 7.90 -16.32
C GLY A 204 -13.79 8.31 -17.06
N LEU A 205 -12.62 8.06 -16.49
CA LEU A 205 -11.34 8.31 -17.14
C LEU A 205 -11.17 7.44 -18.39
N LEU A 206 -11.46 6.14 -18.30
CA LEU A 206 -11.39 5.22 -19.46
C LEU A 206 -12.34 5.61 -20.59
N SER A 207 -13.53 6.16 -20.28
CA SER A 207 -14.50 6.63 -21.29
C SER A 207 -13.98 7.81 -22.11
N MET A 208 -13.07 8.61 -21.55
CA MET A 208 -12.48 9.79 -22.19
C MET A 208 -11.10 9.49 -22.82
N THR A 209 -10.56 8.31 -22.57
CA THR A 209 -9.23 7.93 -23.05
C THR A 209 -9.33 7.31 -24.44
N ASP A 210 -8.59 7.87 -25.38
CA ASP A 210 -8.46 7.26 -26.71
C ASP A 210 -7.77 5.90 -26.63
N ASN A 211 -8.11 5.02 -27.56
CA ASN A 211 -7.54 3.66 -27.65
C ASN A 211 -7.91 2.71 -26.48
N THR A 212 -8.97 3.02 -25.70
CA THR A 212 -9.54 2.14 -24.66
C THR A 212 -11.07 2.00 -24.78
N ARG A 213 -11.62 2.35 -25.94
CA ARG A 213 -13.08 2.40 -26.18
C ARG A 213 -13.74 1.03 -26.06
N ILE A 214 -13.08 -0.02 -26.56
CA ILE A 214 -13.60 -1.39 -26.46
C ILE A 214 -13.66 -1.81 -24.99
N PHE A 215 -12.56 -1.65 -24.26
CA PHE A 215 -12.53 -2.05 -22.85
C PHE A 215 -13.57 -1.29 -22.01
N TYR A 216 -13.69 0.03 -22.23
CA TYR A 216 -14.73 0.83 -21.58
C TYR A 216 -16.14 0.34 -21.93
N LYS A 217 -16.41 0.04 -23.21
CA LYS A 217 -17.71 -0.51 -23.63
C LYS A 217 -18.02 -1.83 -22.94
N LEU A 218 -17.02 -2.70 -22.79
CA LEU A 218 -17.18 -3.97 -22.06
C LEU A 218 -17.46 -3.74 -20.57
N LEU A 219 -16.79 -2.77 -19.92
CA LEU A 219 -17.11 -2.36 -18.54
C LEU A 219 -18.56 -1.89 -18.39
N GLU A 220 -19.04 -1.11 -19.37
CA GLU A 220 -20.41 -0.56 -19.37
C GLU A 220 -21.45 -1.68 -19.47
N ILE A 221 -21.37 -2.55 -20.48
CA ILE A 221 -22.37 -3.59 -20.73
C ILE A 221 -22.37 -4.72 -19.71
N THR A 222 -21.29 -4.88 -18.96
CA THR A 222 -21.18 -5.85 -17.86
C THR A 222 -21.51 -5.27 -16.49
N SER A 223 -21.90 -3.98 -16.43
CA SER A 223 -22.20 -3.21 -15.20
C SER A 223 -21.03 -3.02 -14.23
N TRP A 224 -19.81 -3.35 -14.63
CA TRP A 224 -18.63 -3.04 -13.84
C TRP A 224 -18.36 -1.54 -13.76
N ALA A 225 -18.67 -0.79 -14.84
CA ALA A 225 -18.55 0.67 -14.82
C ALA A 225 -19.38 1.31 -13.68
N ASP A 226 -20.61 0.83 -13.45
CA ASP A 226 -21.45 1.32 -12.35
C ASP A 226 -20.92 0.89 -10.99
N SER A 227 -20.47 -0.36 -10.86
CA SER A 227 -19.92 -0.91 -9.62
C SER A 227 -18.66 -0.16 -9.15
N MET A 228 -17.87 0.37 -10.09
CA MET A 228 -16.62 1.08 -9.83
C MET A 228 -16.78 2.61 -9.71
N GLN A 229 -18.00 3.13 -9.51
CA GLN A 229 -18.22 4.56 -9.23
C GLN A 229 -17.91 4.95 -7.78
N ARG A 230 -17.91 3.99 -6.87
CA ARG A 230 -17.66 4.27 -5.45
C ARG A 230 -16.25 4.85 -5.26
N TYR A 231 -16.18 5.88 -4.44
CA TYR A 231 -14.93 6.58 -4.18
C TYR A 231 -14.65 6.71 -2.68
N ARG A 232 -15.61 7.24 -1.93
CA ARG A 232 -15.41 7.60 -0.52
C ARG A 232 -16.61 7.12 0.31
N ASP A 233 -16.34 6.74 1.54
CA ASP A 233 -17.36 6.42 2.52
C ASP A 233 -17.78 7.69 3.27
N ASP A 234 -18.84 8.34 2.82
CA ASP A 234 -19.31 9.59 3.40
C ASP A 234 -19.67 9.45 4.87
N ALA A 235 -20.17 8.30 5.29
CA ALA A 235 -20.50 8.05 6.70
C ALA A 235 -19.25 7.98 7.58
N TYR A 236 -18.14 7.45 7.04
CA TYR A 236 -16.87 7.43 7.76
C TYR A 236 -16.25 8.84 7.84
N GLU A 237 -16.35 9.64 6.77
CA GLU A 237 -15.81 11.01 6.72
C GLU A 237 -16.49 11.97 7.72
N GLU A 238 -17.73 11.68 8.12
CA GLU A 238 -18.45 12.47 9.13
C GLU A 238 -17.97 12.21 10.57
N LEU A 239 -17.19 11.16 10.79
CA LEU A 239 -16.68 10.81 12.12
C LEU A 239 -15.50 11.70 12.52
N GLU A 240 -15.31 11.86 13.83
CA GLU A 240 -14.07 12.44 14.36
C GLU A 240 -12.99 11.34 14.49
N HIS A 241 -11.88 11.51 13.79
CA HIS A 241 -10.77 10.58 13.80
C HIS A 241 -9.68 11.05 14.76
N ARG A 242 -9.27 10.16 15.65
CA ARG A 242 -8.27 10.46 16.67
C ARG A 242 -6.86 10.43 16.07
N GLN A 243 -6.11 11.47 16.33
CA GLN A 243 -4.74 11.60 15.83
C GLN A 243 -3.77 11.77 17.02
N GLY A 244 -2.67 11.02 16.99
CA GLY A 244 -1.62 11.13 17.98
C GLY A 244 -2.05 10.77 19.41
N PHE A 245 -2.88 9.75 19.59
CA PHE A 245 -3.35 9.29 20.90
C PHE A 245 -2.59 8.05 21.38
N THR A 246 -2.68 7.77 22.68
CA THR A 246 -2.10 6.55 23.28
C THR A 246 -3.20 5.57 23.69
N HIS A 247 -2.92 4.28 23.58
CA HIS A 247 -3.82 3.22 24.02
C HIS A 247 -3.22 2.45 25.20
N VAL A 248 -4.06 2.05 26.15
CA VAL A 248 -3.63 1.36 27.39
C VAL A 248 -2.88 0.05 27.14
N TRP A 249 -3.17 -0.62 26.04
CA TRP A 249 -2.52 -1.88 25.67
C TRP A 249 -1.23 -1.68 24.89
N TYR A 250 -1.10 -0.56 24.19
CA TYR A 250 0.08 -0.23 23.40
C TYR A 250 0.69 1.08 23.92
N SER A 251 1.30 1.00 25.11
CA SER A 251 1.85 2.18 25.78
C SER A 251 3.17 2.64 25.13
N GLY A 252 3.34 3.95 25.02
CA GLY A 252 4.57 4.58 24.55
C GLY A 252 4.63 4.88 23.06
N GLN A 253 3.63 4.48 22.28
CA GLN A 253 3.51 4.82 20.87
C GLN A 253 2.29 5.69 20.62
N LEU A 254 2.39 6.61 19.67
CA LEU A 254 1.27 7.39 19.18
C LEU A 254 0.53 6.61 18.11
N LEU A 255 -0.78 6.53 18.24
CA LEU A 255 -1.68 5.85 17.33
C LEU A 255 -2.48 6.86 16.54
N TYR A 256 -2.80 6.53 15.30
CA TYR A 256 -3.54 7.38 14.38
C TYR A 256 -4.69 6.58 13.79
N GLU A 257 -5.91 7.08 13.90
CA GLU A 257 -7.02 6.53 13.13
C GLU A 257 -6.88 6.97 11.67
N PRO A 258 -7.17 6.10 10.68
CA PRO A 258 -7.21 6.53 9.29
C PRO A 258 -8.19 7.70 9.11
N GLU A 259 -7.77 8.76 8.41
CA GLU A 259 -8.62 9.95 8.22
C GLU A 259 -9.69 9.72 7.17
N HIS A 260 -9.43 8.81 6.24
CA HIS A 260 -10.31 8.50 5.12
C HIS A 260 -10.60 7.01 5.02
N HIS A 261 -11.77 6.68 4.47
CA HIS A 261 -12.14 5.34 4.05
C HIS A 261 -12.56 5.40 2.58
N ASN A 262 -11.56 5.33 1.70
CA ASN A 262 -11.77 5.38 0.27
C ASN A 262 -11.90 3.96 -0.31
N TRP A 263 -12.68 3.85 -1.38
CA TRP A 263 -12.75 2.70 -2.26
C TRP A 263 -11.78 2.90 -3.42
N GLY A 264 -11.01 1.89 -3.76
CA GLY A 264 -10.02 1.98 -4.83
C GLY A 264 -10.11 0.81 -5.79
N TYR A 265 -9.72 1.07 -7.05
CA TYR A 265 -9.72 0.06 -8.11
C TYR A 265 -8.45 0.15 -8.94
N THR A 266 -8.07 -0.98 -9.51
CA THR A 266 -7.04 -1.02 -10.54
C THR A 266 -7.55 -1.83 -11.72
N ALA A 267 -7.33 -1.34 -12.94
CA ALA A 267 -7.67 -2.01 -14.16
C ALA A 267 -6.44 -2.25 -15.04
N PHE A 268 -6.27 -3.48 -15.52
CA PHE A 268 -5.31 -3.82 -16.57
C PHE A 268 -6.05 -3.79 -17.90
N VAL A 269 -5.60 -2.99 -18.88
CA VAL A 269 -6.41 -2.63 -20.03
C VAL A 269 -5.69 -2.92 -21.33
N GLU A 270 -6.31 -3.75 -22.19
CA GLU A 270 -5.89 -3.88 -23.57
C GLU A 270 -6.28 -2.63 -24.37
N PRO A 271 -5.33 -2.00 -25.07
CA PRO A 271 -5.69 -0.94 -26.03
C PRO A 271 -6.46 -1.48 -27.23
N ASP A 272 -7.32 -0.67 -27.83
CA ASP A 272 -8.13 -1.02 -29.00
C ASP A 272 -7.25 -1.56 -30.13
N SER A 273 -6.07 -0.97 -30.32
CA SER A 273 -5.09 -1.42 -31.32
C SER A 273 -4.57 -2.85 -31.08
N LEU A 274 -4.46 -3.28 -29.82
CA LEU A 274 -4.08 -4.65 -29.47
C LEU A 274 -5.22 -5.61 -29.79
N LEU A 275 -6.46 -5.26 -29.46
CA LEU A 275 -7.65 -6.06 -29.76
C LEU A 275 -7.88 -6.17 -31.28
N GLU A 276 -7.59 -5.11 -32.05
CA GLU A 276 -7.57 -5.20 -33.52
C GLU A 276 -6.49 -6.18 -34.00
N ALA A 277 -5.29 -6.09 -33.48
CA ALA A 277 -4.16 -6.93 -33.89
C ALA A 277 -4.36 -8.41 -33.52
N ARG A 278 -4.88 -8.72 -32.32
CA ARG A 278 -5.00 -10.08 -31.80
C ARG A 278 -6.32 -10.76 -32.16
N TRP A 279 -7.42 -10.00 -32.11
CA TRP A 279 -8.77 -10.53 -32.31
C TRP A 279 -9.38 -10.10 -33.66
N GLY A 280 -8.73 -9.16 -34.37
CA GLY A 280 -9.24 -8.55 -35.58
C GLY A 280 -10.52 -7.73 -35.33
N ILE A 281 -10.69 -7.19 -34.14
CA ILE A 281 -11.80 -6.32 -33.77
C ILE A 281 -11.43 -4.89 -34.17
N LYS A 282 -12.05 -4.41 -35.22
CA LYS A 282 -11.80 -3.06 -35.74
C LYS A 282 -13.00 -2.16 -35.46
N LEU A 283 -12.73 -0.98 -34.92
CA LEU A 283 -13.72 0.05 -34.67
C LEU A 283 -13.93 0.90 -35.93
N ASP A 284 -15.19 1.09 -36.31
CA ASP A 284 -15.60 2.13 -37.26
C ASP A 284 -16.04 3.37 -36.49
N ILE A 285 -15.27 4.45 -36.64
CA ILE A 285 -15.47 5.68 -35.86
C ILE A 285 -15.92 6.79 -36.81
N ASP A 286 -17.06 7.39 -36.52
CA ASP A 286 -17.56 8.58 -37.18
C ASP A 286 -17.79 9.70 -36.19
N ASN A 287 -17.15 10.86 -36.39
CA ASN A 287 -17.19 12.01 -35.50
C ASN A 287 -16.90 11.68 -34.03
N GLY A 288 -15.94 10.76 -33.78
CA GLY A 288 -15.55 10.31 -32.44
C GLY A 288 -16.47 9.24 -31.82
N VAL A 289 -17.53 8.85 -32.49
CA VAL A 289 -18.49 7.83 -32.05
C VAL A 289 -18.25 6.52 -32.76
N VAL A 290 -18.20 5.42 -32.03
CA VAL A 290 -18.10 4.06 -32.58
C VAL A 290 -19.48 3.66 -33.12
N THR A 291 -19.56 3.26 -34.40
CA THR A 291 -20.81 2.99 -35.11
C THR A 291 -21.14 1.52 -35.32
N ASN A 292 -20.17 0.61 -35.11
CA ASN A 292 -20.31 -0.82 -35.45
C ASN A 292 -20.35 -1.75 -34.20
N TRP A 293 -20.87 -1.28 -33.04
CA TRP A 293 -20.98 -2.11 -31.84
C TRP A 293 -21.80 -3.39 -32.07
N ASP A 294 -22.87 -3.31 -32.83
CA ASP A 294 -23.75 -4.47 -33.12
C ASP A 294 -23.03 -5.59 -33.91
N ASP A 295 -21.97 -5.25 -34.64
CA ASP A 295 -21.17 -6.22 -35.39
C ASP A 295 -20.06 -6.84 -34.54
N ILE A 296 -19.42 -6.04 -33.67
CA ILE A 296 -18.23 -6.49 -32.94
C ILE A 296 -18.55 -7.16 -31.62
N LEU A 297 -19.60 -6.77 -30.91
CA LEU A 297 -19.92 -7.36 -29.58
C LEU A 297 -20.25 -8.86 -29.64
N PRO A 298 -21.01 -9.37 -30.65
CA PRO A 298 -21.23 -10.82 -30.81
C PRO A 298 -19.89 -11.56 -31.02
N ARG A 299 -18.99 -10.99 -31.82
CA ARG A 299 -17.68 -11.58 -32.07
C ARG A 299 -16.79 -11.61 -30.85
N ILE A 300 -16.77 -10.53 -30.03
CA ILE A 300 -16.07 -10.52 -28.73
C ILE A 300 -16.65 -11.59 -27.82
N THR A 301 -17.96 -11.73 -27.76
CA THR A 301 -18.65 -12.76 -26.98
C THR A 301 -18.23 -14.18 -27.39
N GLU A 302 -18.15 -14.46 -28.68
CA GLU A 302 -17.70 -15.75 -29.22
C GLU A 302 -16.23 -16.03 -28.82
N ILE A 303 -15.34 -15.02 -28.89
CA ILE A 303 -13.95 -15.14 -28.50
C ILE A 303 -13.84 -15.40 -26.98
N CYS A 304 -14.56 -14.64 -26.16
CA CYS A 304 -14.57 -14.84 -24.72
C CYS A 304 -15.11 -16.23 -24.33
N GLN A 305 -16.11 -16.75 -25.06
CA GLN A 305 -16.64 -18.10 -24.82
C GLN A 305 -15.57 -19.19 -25.05
N GLN A 306 -14.60 -18.98 -25.94
CA GLN A 306 -13.51 -19.92 -26.15
C GLN A 306 -12.55 -19.99 -24.95
N TYR A 307 -12.32 -18.85 -24.28
CA TYR A 307 -11.49 -18.79 -23.06
C TYR A 307 -12.23 -19.25 -21.80
N TYR A 308 -13.54 -19.06 -21.77
CA TYR A 308 -14.40 -19.42 -20.63
C TYR A 308 -15.50 -20.41 -21.06
N PRO A 309 -15.11 -21.65 -21.45
CA PRO A 309 -16.04 -22.62 -22.02
C PRO A 309 -17.13 -23.10 -21.05
N ASP A 310 -16.91 -22.89 -19.75
CA ASP A 310 -17.85 -23.25 -18.69
C ASP A 310 -18.86 -22.13 -18.36
N ALA A 311 -18.72 -20.97 -18.95
CA ALA A 311 -19.68 -19.88 -18.84
C ALA A 311 -21.01 -20.27 -19.50
N ARG A 312 -22.14 -20.04 -18.83
CA ARG A 312 -23.48 -20.54 -19.25
C ARG A 312 -24.54 -19.43 -19.40
N SER A 313 -24.25 -18.22 -18.96
CA SER A 313 -25.21 -17.13 -18.99
C SER A 313 -25.10 -16.30 -20.26
N ASN A 314 -26.22 -15.93 -20.85
CA ASN A 314 -26.31 -14.94 -21.91
C ASN A 314 -26.49 -13.50 -21.35
N ASP A 315 -26.76 -13.37 -20.06
CA ASP A 315 -26.85 -12.08 -19.40
C ASP A 315 -25.44 -11.53 -19.14
N LEU A 316 -25.10 -10.42 -19.78
CA LEU A 316 -23.80 -9.79 -19.71
C LEU A 316 -23.44 -9.32 -18.29
N THR A 317 -24.42 -9.06 -17.43
CA THR A 317 -24.21 -8.64 -16.05
C THR A 317 -23.96 -9.82 -15.09
N SER A 318 -24.25 -11.04 -15.55
CA SER A 318 -24.03 -12.25 -14.77
C SER A 318 -22.56 -12.63 -14.68
N LEU A 319 -22.06 -13.00 -13.49
CA LEU A 319 -20.73 -13.57 -13.32
C LEU A 319 -20.51 -14.91 -14.04
N GLU A 320 -21.59 -15.54 -14.53
CA GLU A 320 -21.56 -16.75 -15.34
C GLU A 320 -21.52 -16.44 -16.86
N ASN A 321 -21.42 -15.17 -17.24
CA ASN A 321 -21.26 -14.75 -18.63
C ASN A 321 -19.78 -14.70 -19.03
N PRO A 322 -19.38 -15.17 -20.22
CA PRO A 322 -17.97 -15.20 -20.62
C PRO A 322 -17.33 -13.82 -20.76
N VAL A 323 -18.08 -12.81 -21.25
CA VAL A 323 -17.59 -11.43 -21.37
C VAL A 323 -17.41 -10.82 -19.97
N ASN A 324 -18.35 -11.06 -19.07
CA ASN A 324 -18.22 -10.61 -17.68
C ASN A 324 -17.01 -11.22 -17.00
N GLN A 325 -16.77 -12.51 -17.17
CA GLN A 325 -15.58 -13.18 -16.61
C GLN A 325 -14.27 -12.63 -17.19
N PHE A 326 -14.27 -12.31 -18.49
CA PHE A 326 -13.12 -11.66 -19.13
C PHE A 326 -12.84 -10.31 -18.49
N VAL A 327 -13.82 -9.39 -18.50
CA VAL A 327 -13.68 -8.04 -17.94
C VAL A 327 -13.28 -8.08 -16.45
N ALA A 328 -13.97 -8.90 -15.66
CA ALA A 328 -13.75 -8.96 -14.22
C ALA A 328 -12.35 -9.45 -13.84
N TYR A 329 -11.71 -10.28 -14.68
CA TYR A 329 -10.34 -10.74 -14.46
C TYR A 329 -9.30 -9.63 -14.64
N HIS A 330 -9.65 -8.52 -15.25
CA HIS A 330 -8.78 -7.34 -15.41
C HIS A 330 -8.86 -6.35 -14.25
N LEU A 331 -9.78 -6.56 -13.32
CA LEU A 331 -10.13 -5.59 -12.29
C LEU A 331 -9.74 -6.09 -10.90
N THR A 332 -9.15 -5.21 -10.09
CA THR A 332 -8.95 -5.44 -8.65
C THR A 332 -9.64 -4.36 -7.84
N ASP A 333 -10.05 -4.68 -6.62
CA ASP A 333 -10.78 -3.79 -5.71
C ASP A 333 -9.85 -3.01 -4.76
N GLN A 334 -8.66 -2.67 -5.24
CA GLN A 334 -7.68 -1.86 -4.53
C GLN A 334 -6.95 -0.92 -5.49
N GLN A 335 -6.56 0.24 -4.98
CA GLN A 335 -5.82 1.24 -5.75
C GLN A 335 -4.32 0.94 -5.70
N VAL A 336 -3.73 0.59 -6.85
CA VAL A 336 -2.31 0.26 -6.96
C VAL A 336 -1.68 1.03 -8.11
N ALA A 337 -0.74 1.92 -7.80
CA ALA A 337 0.05 2.63 -8.79
C ALA A 337 1.08 1.72 -9.44
N TYR A 338 1.58 2.09 -10.63
CA TYR A 338 2.52 1.28 -11.40
C TYR A 338 3.72 0.81 -10.59
N ASN A 339 4.41 1.72 -9.92
CA ASN A 339 5.60 1.39 -9.13
C ASN A 339 5.33 0.66 -7.80
N ASN A 340 4.07 0.44 -7.44
CA ASN A 340 3.65 -0.30 -6.26
C ASN A 340 3.02 -1.67 -6.60
N LEU A 341 3.04 -2.06 -7.88
CA LEU A 341 2.45 -3.33 -8.33
C LEU A 341 3.12 -4.56 -7.73
N VAL A 342 4.42 -4.51 -7.49
CA VAL A 342 5.16 -5.52 -6.73
C VAL A 342 6.08 -4.80 -5.75
N ILE A 343 5.99 -5.19 -4.49
CA ILE A 343 6.77 -4.57 -3.43
C ILE A 343 8.06 -5.34 -3.26
N THR A 344 9.14 -4.76 -3.73
CA THR A 344 10.47 -5.38 -3.72
C THR A 344 11.25 -5.14 -2.44
N LEU A 345 10.63 -4.52 -1.41
CA LEU A 345 11.33 -4.05 -0.23
C LEU A 345 11.04 -4.85 1.01
N CYS A 346 12.11 -5.00 1.78
CA CYS A 346 12.04 -5.39 3.18
C CYS A 346 12.27 -4.20 4.14
N GLN A 347 12.52 -2.98 3.64
CA GLN A 347 12.90 -1.86 4.53
C GLN A 347 12.56 -0.49 3.95
N VAL A 348 11.91 0.33 4.75
CA VAL A 348 11.73 1.75 4.51
C VAL A 348 13.05 2.49 4.73
N GLY A 349 13.40 3.41 3.86
CA GLY A 349 14.63 4.22 3.97
C GLY A 349 15.86 3.63 3.28
N THR A 350 15.81 2.40 2.77
CA THR A 350 16.75 1.92 1.78
C THR A 350 16.18 2.18 0.40
N SER A 351 17.01 2.59 -0.52
CA SER A 351 16.61 2.89 -1.89
C SER A 351 15.78 1.75 -2.47
N TYR A 352 14.55 2.03 -2.90
CA TYR A 352 13.67 1.10 -3.62
C TYR A 352 14.27 0.56 -4.93
N ASN A 353 15.49 0.93 -5.24
CA ASN A 353 16.07 0.86 -6.56
C ASN A 353 17.07 -0.24 -6.80
N THR A 354 17.36 -1.07 -5.80
CA THR A 354 18.31 -2.16 -6.01
C THR A 354 17.68 -3.49 -5.63
N PRO A 355 16.97 -4.14 -6.55
CA PRO A 355 16.55 -5.53 -6.41
C PRO A 355 17.69 -6.47 -6.05
N GLU A 356 18.93 -6.01 -6.25
CA GLU A 356 20.17 -6.75 -6.11
C GLU A 356 20.66 -6.94 -4.69
N GLN A 357 20.18 -6.13 -3.75
CA GLN A 357 20.72 -6.12 -2.37
C GLN A 357 19.77 -6.70 -1.33
N LEU A 358 18.56 -7.07 -1.72
CA LEU A 358 17.49 -7.41 -0.80
C LEU A 358 16.98 -8.81 -1.11
N GLY A 359 16.70 -9.59 -0.11
CA GLY A 359 15.95 -10.83 -0.21
C GLY A 359 14.61 -10.52 -0.89
N VAL A 360 14.49 -10.79 -2.16
CA VAL A 360 13.57 -10.09 -3.03
C VAL A 360 12.21 -10.75 -3.00
N VAL A 361 11.20 -9.97 -2.60
CA VAL A 361 9.82 -10.25 -3.01
C VAL A 361 9.75 -10.00 -4.51
N LYS A 362 9.59 -11.07 -5.29
CA LYS A 362 9.52 -11.01 -6.76
C LYS A 362 8.09 -11.05 -7.28
N PHE A 363 7.13 -11.39 -6.42
CA PHE A 363 5.76 -11.68 -6.81
C PHE A 363 4.77 -11.00 -5.88
N GLN A 364 3.68 -10.53 -6.49
CA GLN A 364 2.49 -10.08 -5.78
C GLN A 364 1.27 -10.80 -6.35
N TYR A 365 0.34 -11.18 -5.49
CA TYR A 365 -0.88 -11.87 -5.88
C TYR A 365 -2.08 -10.96 -5.55
N TYR A 366 -2.85 -10.65 -6.58
CA TYR A 366 -4.05 -9.83 -6.46
C TYR A 366 -5.29 -10.69 -6.69
N GLU A 367 -6.33 -10.44 -5.93
CA GLU A 367 -7.64 -11.00 -6.19
C GLU A 367 -8.35 -10.15 -7.24
N SER A 368 -8.80 -10.78 -8.33
CA SER A 368 -9.63 -10.08 -9.31
C SER A 368 -11.05 -9.90 -8.79
N MET A 369 -11.76 -8.93 -9.32
CA MET A 369 -13.20 -8.79 -9.12
C MET A 369 -13.93 -9.89 -9.91
N GLY A 370 -15.13 -10.27 -9.50
CA GLY A 370 -15.96 -11.21 -10.25
C GLY A 370 -15.89 -12.66 -9.78
N LYS A 371 -16.14 -13.59 -10.70
CA LYS A 371 -16.30 -15.01 -10.36
C LYS A 371 -15.05 -15.59 -9.70
N ASP A 372 -15.26 -16.23 -8.55
CA ASP A 372 -14.24 -16.97 -7.80
C ASP A 372 -13.06 -16.13 -7.31
N HIS A 373 -13.08 -14.80 -7.48
CA HIS A 373 -11.97 -13.89 -7.13
C HIS A 373 -10.62 -14.40 -7.62
N ARG A 374 -10.55 -14.75 -8.91
CA ARG A 374 -9.37 -15.38 -9.54
C ARG A 374 -8.10 -14.57 -9.28
N ILE A 375 -7.02 -15.28 -9.05
CA ILE A 375 -5.75 -14.65 -8.69
C ILE A 375 -5.02 -14.17 -9.95
N ILE A 376 -4.49 -12.94 -9.89
CA ILE A 376 -3.55 -12.35 -10.83
C ILE A 376 -2.18 -12.38 -10.16
N LYS A 377 -1.19 -13.03 -10.77
CA LYS A 377 0.20 -12.99 -10.32
C LYS A 377 0.93 -11.88 -11.05
N LEU A 378 1.52 -10.96 -10.31
CA LEU A 378 2.46 -9.98 -10.84
C LEU A 378 3.89 -10.37 -10.46
N THR A 379 4.80 -10.26 -11.43
CA THR A 379 6.22 -10.57 -11.26
C THR A 379 7.04 -9.33 -11.63
N PHE A 380 8.06 -9.05 -10.82
CA PHE A 380 9.06 -8.03 -11.11
C PHE A 380 10.47 -8.61 -10.88
N GLY A 381 11.40 -8.31 -11.76
CA GLY A 381 12.78 -8.77 -11.62
C GLY A 381 13.67 -8.24 -12.75
N LYS A 382 14.97 -8.41 -12.64
CA LYS A 382 15.95 -7.98 -13.65
C LYS A 382 15.67 -8.52 -15.04
N SER A 383 15.17 -9.76 -15.11
CA SER A 383 14.88 -10.44 -16.38
C SER A 383 13.54 -10.08 -16.98
N THR A 384 12.70 -9.30 -16.28
CA THR A 384 11.32 -9.04 -16.70
C THR A 384 11.15 -7.73 -17.46
N ASP A 385 12.14 -6.85 -17.40
CA ASP A 385 12.04 -5.51 -17.99
C ASP A 385 10.72 -4.83 -17.58
N GLY A 386 10.52 -4.63 -16.28
CA GLY A 386 9.29 -4.11 -15.67
C GLY A 386 8.38 -5.21 -15.09
N TYR A 387 7.09 -4.89 -14.97
CA TYR A 387 6.11 -5.79 -14.36
C TYR A 387 5.47 -6.71 -15.40
N ARG A 388 5.33 -8.00 -15.03
CA ARG A 388 4.73 -9.03 -15.89
C ARG A 388 3.57 -9.72 -15.19
N ILE A 389 2.43 -9.84 -15.86
CA ILE A 389 1.26 -10.56 -15.38
C ILE A 389 1.36 -12.02 -15.79
N ASN A 390 1.08 -12.93 -14.85
CA ASN A 390 1.00 -14.39 -15.08
C ASN A 390 2.22 -14.97 -15.77
N ARG A 391 3.42 -14.51 -15.40
CA ARG A 391 4.70 -15.08 -15.85
C ARG A 391 4.95 -16.41 -15.14
N TYR A 392 5.54 -17.38 -15.85
CA TYR A 392 5.90 -18.67 -15.30
C TYR A 392 7.27 -19.13 -15.77
N CYS A 393 8.08 -19.54 -14.81
CA CYS A 393 9.41 -20.13 -14.99
C CYS A 393 9.45 -21.46 -14.25
N SER A 394 10.01 -22.49 -14.86
CA SER A 394 10.12 -23.81 -14.21
C SER A 394 11.34 -23.94 -13.31
N GLU A 395 12.32 -23.08 -13.48
CA GLU A 395 13.57 -23.10 -12.73
C GLU A 395 13.99 -21.68 -12.32
N TYR A 396 14.69 -21.60 -11.20
CA TYR A 396 15.30 -20.38 -10.66
C TYR A 396 16.75 -20.65 -10.32
N ASP A 397 17.60 -19.63 -10.49
CA ASP A 397 18.98 -19.67 -10.03
C ASP A 397 19.05 -19.69 -8.50
N ASP A 398 19.87 -20.59 -7.94
CA ASP A 398 19.97 -20.78 -6.49
C ASP A 398 20.62 -19.58 -5.76
N TYR A 399 21.33 -18.69 -6.49
CA TYR A 399 22.08 -17.58 -5.90
C TYR A 399 21.35 -16.24 -5.95
N ASN A 400 20.78 -15.94 -7.12
CA ASN A 400 20.16 -14.64 -7.38
C ASN A 400 18.64 -14.77 -7.54
N TYR A 401 18.11 -15.97 -7.47
CA TYR A 401 16.72 -16.28 -7.77
C TYR A 401 16.28 -15.76 -9.15
N ASP A 402 17.24 -15.68 -10.07
CA ASP A 402 16.94 -15.31 -11.45
C ASP A 402 16.17 -16.44 -12.14
N GLU A 403 15.22 -16.04 -12.95
CA GLU A 403 14.36 -16.96 -13.66
C GLU A 403 15.11 -17.68 -14.77
N LEU A 404 15.13 -19.00 -14.70
CA LEU A 404 15.61 -19.87 -15.74
C LEU A 404 14.41 -20.55 -16.42
N ASN A 405 14.58 -20.98 -17.65
CA ASN A 405 13.54 -21.72 -18.39
C ASN A 405 12.16 -21.06 -18.35
N VAL A 406 12.07 -19.85 -18.90
CA VAL A 406 10.81 -19.12 -19.00
C VAL A 406 9.88 -19.81 -20.00
N GLU A 407 8.84 -20.48 -19.50
CA GLU A 407 7.83 -21.17 -20.32
C GLU A 407 6.68 -20.23 -20.73
N ARG A 408 6.33 -19.27 -19.86
CA ARG A 408 5.33 -18.24 -20.13
C ARG A 408 5.92 -16.87 -19.82
N PRO A 409 6.19 -16.04 -20.84
CA PRO A 409 6.83 -14.74 -20.64
C PRO A 409 6.03 -13.79 -19.74
N GLY A 410 4.71 -14.02 -19.64
CA GLY A 410 3.79 -13.12 -18.99
C GLY A 410 3.48 -11.89 -19.85
N ILE A 411 2.45 -11.16 -19.45
CA ILE A 411 1.94 -9.97 -20.12
C ILE A 411 2.62 -8.76 -19.49
N GLN A 412 3.25 -7.92 -20.30
CA GLN A 412 3.93 -6.73 -19.79
C GLN A 412 2.91 -5.64 -19.43
N VAL A 413 3.05 -5.12 -18.23
CA VAL A 413 2.38 -3.88 -17.84
C VAL A 413 3.23 -2.73 -18.37
N GLN A 414 2.65 -1.91 -19.25
CA GLN A 414 3.35 -0.81 -19.89
C GLN A 414 3.62 0.30 -18.88
N PRO A 415 4.85 0.78 -18.74
CA PRO A 415 5.13 1.97 -17.96
C PRO A 415 4.40 3.18 -18.54
N ASP A 416 3.99 4.08 -17.70
CA ASP A 416 3.21 5.25 -18.11
C ASP A 416 4.09 6.30 -18.83
N ASN A 417 5.36 6.42 -18.44
CA ASN A 417 6.34 7.37 -18.97
C ASN A 417 5.84 8.84 -18.98
N GLY A 418 4.84 9.16 -18.17
CA GLY A 418 4.26 10.50 -18.12
C GLY A 418 3.52 10.96 -19.39
N ASN A 419 3.17 10.04 -20.28
CA ASN A 419 2.55 10.36 -21.57
C ASN A 419 1.03 10.27 -21.58
N ARG A 420 0.44 9.77 -20.50
CA ARG A 420 -1.02 9.64 -20.36
C ARG A 420 -1.44 9.78 -18.91
N GLU A 421 -2.65 10.24 -18.68
CA GLU A 421 -3.25 10.24 -17.36
C GLU A 421 -3.78 8.83 -17.05
N THR A 422 -3.20 8.19 -16.02
CA THR A 422 -3.57 6.83 -15.58
C THR A 422 -4.23 6.83 -14.22
N GLN A 423 -4.13 7.92 -13.46
CA GLN A 423 -4.74 8.11 -12.16
C GLN A 423 -6.15 8.70 -12.28
N ALA A 424 -7.13 7.96 -11.83
CA ALA A 424 -8.50 8.43 -11.62
C ALA A 424 -8.71 8.86 -10.16
N LEU A 425 -9.90 9.41 -9.88
CA LEU A 425 -10.35 9.76 -8.53
C LEU A 425 -10.27 8.57 -7.56
N ASN A 426 -10.57 7.37 -8.03
CA ASN A 426 -10.69 6.16 -7.24
C ASN A 426 -9.85 5.00 -7.80
N GLY A 427 -8.76 5.26 -8.48
CA GLY A 427 -7.92 4.16 -8.94
C GLY A 427 -6.95 4.48 -10.05
N PHE A 428 -6.35 3.42 -10.57
CA PHE A 428 -5.41 3.46 -11.68
C PHE A 428 -5.83 2.50 -12.78
N TYR A 429 -5.51 2.82 -14.04
CA TYR A 429 -5.46 1.81 -15.08
C TYR A 429 -4.05 1.68 -15.62
N HIS A 430 -3.72 0.46 -16.05
CA HIS A 430 -2.42 0.13 -16.63
C HIS A 430 -2.65 -0.52 -17.99
N ILE A 431 -1.99 0.00 -19.02
CA ILE A 431 -2.03 -0.62 -20.36
C ILE A 431 -1.17 -1.88 -20.35
N ILE A 432 -1.65 -2.92 -21.02
CA ILE A 432 -0.94 -4.21 -21.17
C ILE A 432 -0.67 -4.52 -22.63
N ASP A 433 0.34 -5.36 -22.91
CA ASP A 433 0.86 -5.62 -24.26
C ASP A 433 0.34 -6.92 -24.89
N ASP A 434 -0.44 -7.71 -24.15
CA ASP A 434 -1.11 -8.91 -24.66
C ASP A 434 -2.45 -9.15 -23.96
N ILE A 435 -3.24 -10.11 -24.46
CA ILE A 435 -4.58 -10.41 -23.97
C ILE A 435 -4.52 -11.11 -22.61
N LEU A 436 -5.17 -10.53 -21.62
CA LEU A 436 -5.25 -11.07 -20.25
C LEU A 436 -6.44 -12.03 -20.11
N VAL A 437 -6.18 -13.29 -20.02
CA VAL A 437 -7.20 -14.33 -19.84
C VAL A 437 -6.82 -15.31 -18.72
N TYR A 438 -7.83 -15.86 -18.05
CA TYR A 438 -7.67 -16.91 -17.08
C TYR A 438 -7.80 -18.27 -17.77
N ASP A 439 -6.77 -18.65 -18.56
CA ASP A 439 -6.69 -19.94 -19.21
C ASP A 439 -6.28 -21.06 -18.25
N LYS A 440 -6.33 -22.31 -18.71
CA LYS A 440 -5.98 -23.50 -17.89
C LYS A 440 -4.55 -23.51 -17.36
N ASP A 441 -3.64 -22.80 -18.02
CA ASP A 441 -2.23 -22.77 -17.59
C ASP A 441 -2.03 -21.81 -16.41
N VAL A 442 -2.93 -20.84 -16.21
CA VAL A 442 -2.85 -19.94 -15.04
C VAL A 442 -3.03 -20.72 -13.75
N PRO A 443 -4.14 -21.42 -13.46
CA PRO A 443 -4.24 -22.20 -12.25
C PRO A 443 -3.33 -23.44 -12.24
N GLY A 444 -3.07 -24.06 -13.40
CA GLY A 444 -2.36 -25.33 -13.50
C GLY A 444 -0.83 -25.24 -13.45
N LYS A 445 -0.26 -24.08 -13.82
CA LYS A 445 1.19 -23.86 -13.84
C LYS A 445 1.59 -22.61 -13.08
N VAL A 446 1.06 -21.43 -13.48
CA VAL A 446 1.46 -20.12 -12.91
C VAL A 446 1.20 -20.07 -11.42
N LEU A 447 0.04 -20.55 -10.97
CA LEU A 447 -0.40 -20.52 -9.58
C LEU A 447 -0.25 -21.89 -8.88
N ASN A 448 0.37 -22.87 -9.55
CA ASN A 448 0.73 -24.14 -8.92
C ASN A 448 2.08 -24.01 -8.20
N GLU A 449 2.11 -23.13 -7.24
CA GLU A 449 3.30 -22.79 -6.47
C GLU A 449 2.93 -22.44 -5.03
N ARG A 450 3.92 -22.18 -4.18
CA ARG A 450 3.68 -21.55 -2.87
C ARG A 450 3.31 -20.09 -3.10
N MET A 451 2.05 -19.75 -2.88
CA MET A 451 1.54 -18.38 -2.94
C MET A 451 1.64 -17.76 -1.56
N ARG A 452 2.27 -16.59 -1.45
CA ARG A 452 2.44 -15.83 -0.20
C ARG A 452 1.82 -14.46 -0.33
N TRP A 453 1.08 -14.05 0.68
CA TRP A 453 0.53 -12.71 0.83
C TRP A 453 1.01 -12.12 2.14
N ASP A 454 1.50 -10.91 2.09
CA ASP A 454 1.63 -10.08 3.28
C ASP A 454 0.25 -9.81 3.88
N THR A 455 0.16 -9.72 5.21
CA THR A 455 -1.13 -9.57 5.91
C THR A 455 -1.79 -8.21 5.69
N GLN A 456 -1.00 -7.16 5.42
CA GLN A 456 -1.54 -5.85 5.03
C GLN A 456 -1.94 -5.80 3.56
N SER A 457 -1.18 -6.47 2.67
CA SER A 457 -1.50 -6.52 1.24
C SER A 457 -2.83 -7.23 0.94
N MET A 458 -3.25 -8.11 1.83
CA MET A 458 -4.58 -8.77 1.77
C MET A 458 -5.75 -7.82 2.03
N GLN A 459 -5.49 -6.59 2.51
CA GLN A 459 -6.52 -5.64 2.93
C GLN A 459 -6.60 -4.48 1.94
N PRO A 460 -7.60 -4.49 1.03
CA PRO A 460 -7.74 -3.44 0.02
C PRO A 460 -7.79 -2.02 0.59
N GLU A 461 -8.40 -1.86 1.77
CA GLU A 461 -8.53 -0.57 2.45
C GLU A 461 -7.18 -0.02 2.90
N ILE A 462 -6.29 -0.87 3.41
CA ILE A 462 -4.94 -0.46 3.86
C ILE A 462 -4.13 0.04 2.67
N GLN A 463 -4.18 -0.70 1.54
CA GLN A 463 -3.50 -0.32 0.32
C GLN A 463 -4.06 0.97 -0.28
N THR A 464 -5.38 1.05 -0.44
CA THR A 464 -6.07 2.18 -1.08
C THR A 464 -5.90 3.47 -0.31
N ASN A 465 -5.94 3.42 1.03
CA ASN A 465 -5.86 4.61 1.87
C ASN A 465 -4.44 5.03 2.24
N GLY A 466 -3.41 4.44 1.61
CA GLY A 466 -2.02 4.89 1.73
C GLY A 466 -1.40 4.66 3.10
N MET A 467 -1.84 3.63 3.82
CA MET A 467 -1.27 3.28 5.13
C MET A 467 0.03 2.49 5.03
N ARG A 468 0.37 2.00 3.83
CA ARG A 468 1.64 1.34 3.50
C ARG A 468 2.60 2.33 2.85
N PHE A 469 3.87 1.99 2.78
CA PHE A 469 4.93 2.71 2.06
C PHE A 469 5.20 4.13 2.53
N LEU A 470 4.83 4.45 3.74
CA LEU A 470 5.15 5.75 4.32
C LEU A 470 6.66 5.86 4.60
N PRO A 471 7.25 7.04 4.42
CA PRO A 471 8.68 7.27 4.63
C PRO A 471 9.09 7.27 6.11
N GLU A 472 8.13 7.29 7.02
CA GLU A 472 8.35 7.22 8.47
C GLU A 472 7.50 6.12 9.11
N GLN A 473 7.94 5.62 10.28
CA GLN A 473 7.14 4.65 11.04
C GLN A 473 5.88 5.30 11.58
N LYS A 474 4.73 4.73 11.26
CA LYS A 474 3.42 5.18 11.74
C LYS A 474 2.58 3.98 12.16
N PHE A 475 1.82 4.15 13.24
CA PHE A 475 0.94 3.12 13.77
C PHE A 475 -0.52 3.52 13.58
N PHE A 476 -1.20 2.82 12.72
CA PHE A 476 -2.63 3.04 12.49
C PHE A 476 -3.47 2.13 13.39
N TYR A 477 -4.33 2.74 14.20
CA TYR A 477 -5.41 2.05 14.87
C TYR A 477 -6.57 1.86 13.90
N ILE A 478 -6.86 0.61 13.60
CA ILE A 478 -7.92 0.26 12.67
C ILE A 478 -9.23 0.09 13.45
N PRO A 479 -10.26 0.93 13.22
CA PRO A 479 -11.55 0.75 13.87
C PRO A 479 -12.33 -0.45 13.31
N GLN A 480 -13.23 -0.99 14.12
CA GLN A 480 -14.11 -2.07 13.68
C GLN A 480 -14.93 -1.66 12.46
N GLY A 481 -15.02 -2.57 11.47
CA GLY A 481 -15.78 -2.34 10.24
C GLY A 481 -15.02 -1.56 9.16
N TYR A 482 -13.82 -1.07 9.46
CA TYR A 482 -12.98 -0.41 8.46
C TYR A 482 -12.49 -1.40 7.38
N LEU A 483 -12.10 -2.62 7.77
CA LEU A 483 -11.65 -3.66 6.85
C LEU A 483 -12.80 -4.59 6.47
N ARG A 484 -13.07 -4.76 5.18
CA ARG A 484 -14.15 -5.61 4.67
C ARG A 484 -13.91 -7.11 4.91
N LYS A 485 -12.64 -7.52 4.82
CA LYS A 485 -12.22 -8.93 4.89
C LYS A 485 -11.87 -9.39 6.31
N VAL A 486 -11.99 -8.51 7.30
CA VAL A 486 -11.61 -8.79 8.69
C VAL A 486 -12.72 -8.41 9.65
N ARG A 487 -13.02 -9.31 10.58
CA ARG A 487 -13.94 -9.07 11.69
C ARG A 487 -13.20 -9.27 13.01
N PHE A 488 -13.37 -8.40 13.97
CA PHE A 488 -12.77 -8.54 15.29
C PHE A 488 -13.66 -7.96 16.39
N THR A 489 -13.38 -8.38 17.63
CA THR A 489 -14.14 -7.94 18.80
C THR A 489 -13.66 -6.57 19.29
N ASP A 490 -14.48 -5.89 20.09
CA ASP A 490 -14.17 -4.62 20.76
C ASP A 490 -13.00 -4.70 21.76
N GLN A 491 -12.64 -5.91 22.17
CA GLN A 491 -11.47 -6.18 23.04
C GLN A 491 -10.17 -6.38 22.27
N THR A 492 -10.22 -6.25 20.96
CA THR A 492 -9.06 -6.32 20.06
C THR A 492 -8.54 -4.92 19.80
N LEU A 493 -7.27 -4.67 20.07
CA LEU A 493 -6.55 -3.58 19.46
C LEU A 493 -5.92 -4.08 18.17
N PHE A 494 -6.43 -3.60 17.04
CA PHE A 494 -5.92 -3.95 15.73
C PHE A 494 -5.06 -2.79 15.20
N LEU A 495 -3.78 -3.05 15.02
CA LEU A 495 -2.82 -2.07 14.52
C LEU A 495 -2.28 -2.51 13.17
N SER A 496 -2.22 -1.57 12.24
CA SER A 496 -1.45 -1.65 11.00
C SER A 496 -0.26 -0.72 11.16
N MET A 497 0.94 -1.22 10.94
CA MET A 497 2.15 -0.43 11.02
C MET A 497 3.09 -0.71 9.87
N ASN A 498 3.66 0.34 9.33
CA ASN A 498 4.84 0.25 8.51
C ASN A 498 6.06 0.31 9.43
N THR A 499 7.01 -0.60 9.23
CA THR A 499 8.21 -0.63 10.05
C THR A 499 9.33 0.14 9.36
N TYR A 500 9.84 1.15 10.08
CA TYR A 500 11.05 1.85 9.70
C TYR A 500 12.32 1.17 10.28
N ASN A 501 12.13 0.10 11.06
CA ASN A 501 13.21 -0.47 11.84
C ASN A 501 13.90 -1.61 11.09
N ILE A 502 15.12 -1.36 10.67
CA ILE A 502 16.01 -2.30 9.98
C ILE A 502 16.34 -3.58 10.80
N ASN A 503 15.98 -3.63 12.07
CA ASN A 503 16.22 -4.78 12.93
C ASN A 503 15.06 -5.80 12.90
N TYR A 504 13.94 -5.48 12.27
CA TYR A 504 12.82 -6.40 12.14
C TYR A 504 12.77 -7.01 10.74
N LEU A 505 12.58 -8.31 10.72
CA LEU A 505 12.50 -9.12 9.51
C LEU A 505 11.02 -9.29 9.16
N ASN A 506 10.37 -8.24 8.70
CA ASN A 506 8.98 -8.30 8.25
C ASN A 506 8.91 -8.45 6.73
N TYR A 507 7.99 -9.29 6.30
CA TYR A 507 7.71 -9.43 4.88
C TYR A 507 7.11 -8.13 4.36
N GLU A 508 7.63 -7.60 3.25
CA GLU A 508 7.21 -6.32 2.65
C GLU A 508 7.34 -5.07 3.57
N ALA A 509 8.15 -5.15 4.64
CA ALA A 509 8.51 -4.05 5.54
C ALA A 509 7.34 -3.42 6.31
N ASP A 510 6.28 -4.16 6.55
CA ASP A 510 5.17 -3.72 7.39
C ASP A 510 4.67 -4.87 8.30
N ASP A 511 3.70 -4.61 9.17
CA ASP A 511 3.24 -5.61 10.13
C ASP A 511 1.82 -5.29 10.61
N ILE A 512 1.06 -6.31 10.93
CA ILE A 512 -0.16 -6.21 11.71
C ILE A 512 0.14 -6.65 13.14
N VAL A 513 -0.28 -5.86 14.11
CA VAL A 513 -0.17 -6.20 15.52
C VAL A 513 -1.56 -6.30 16.14
N LEU A 514 -1.83 -7.44 16.73
CA LEU A 514 -3.08 -7.73 17.45
C LEU A 514 -2.80 -7.73 18.95
N GLU A 515 -3.45 -6.86 19.73
CA GLU A 515 -3.27 -6.80 21.18
C GLU A 515 -4.59 -6.91 21.95
N GLY A 516 -4.47 -7.08 23.24
CA GLY A 516 -5.59 -7.24 24.14
C GLY A 516 -6.10 -8.68 24.17
N TYR A 517 -7.39 -8.84 24.41
CA TYR A 517 -8.08 -10.13 24.27
C TYR A 517 -8.51 -10.32 22.82
N TYR A 518 -7.53 -10.19 21.90
CA TYR A 518 -7.84 -10.21 20.48
C TYR A 518 -8.56 -11.50 20.05
N ASP A 519 -9.54 -11.28 19.20
CA ASP A 519 -10.34 -12.32 18.57
C ASP A 519 -10.69 -11.82 17.16
N VAL A 520 -9.94 -12.29 16.18
CA VAL A 520 -9.93 -11.75 14.81
C VAL A 520 -10.19 -12.87 13.82
N THR A 521 -11.18 -12.69 12.97
CA THR A 521 -11.51 -13.60 11.87
C THR A 521 -11.18 -12.93 10.53
N TRP A 522 -10.34 -13.57 9.74
CA TRP A 522 -9.90 -13.11 8.42
C TRP A 522 -10.48 -13.97 7.32
N GLN A 523 -10.97 -13.31 6.28
CA GLN A 523 -11.20 -13.97 5.00
C GLN A 523 -9.85 -14.23 4.35
N LEU A 524 -9.61 -15.48 3.97
CA LEU A 524 -8.38 -15.91 3.31
C LEU A 524 -8.46 -15.65 1.80
N PRO A 525 -7.32 -15.43 1.13
CA PRO A 525 -7.27 -15.42 -0.33
C PRO A 525 -7.83 -16.70 -0.94
N PRO A 526 -8.40 -16.65 -2.16
CA PRO A 526 -8.94 -17.82 -2.82
C PRO A 526 -7.84 -18.82 -3.22
N VAL A 527 -8.22 -20.07 -3.44
CA VAL A 527 -7.34 -21.06 -4.04
C VAL A 527 -7.60 -21.17 -5.55
N PRO A 528 -6.57 -21.32 -6.39
CA PRO A 528 -6.72 -21.27 -7.84
C PRO A 528 -7.36 -22.52 -8.47
N TYR A 529 -7.27 -23.68 -7.82
CA TYR A 529 -7.83 -24.95 -8.29
C TYR A 529 -8.20 -25.87 -7.13
N GLU A 530 -9.02 -26.87 -7.39
CA GLU A 530 -9.41 -27.87 -6.39
C GLU A 530 -8.24 -28.79 -6.05
N GLY A 531 -7.88 -28.86 -4.76
CA GLY A 531 -6.76 -29.66 -4.30
C GLY A 531 -6.56 -29.63 -2.80
N THR A 532 -5.56 -30.37 -2.35
CA THR A 532 -5.10 -30.32 -0.97
C THR A 532 -4.08 -29.21 -0.80
N TYR A 533 -4.36 -28.29 0.14
CA TYR A 533 -3.49 -27.15 0.44
C TYR A 533 -3.06 -27.17 1.90
N GLU A 534 -1.83 -26.77 2.14
CA GLU A 534 -1.31 -26.43 3.46
C GLU A 534 -1.42 -24.92 3.66
N LEU A 535 -2.11 -24.50 4.72
CA LEU A 535 -2.15 -23.12 5.15
C LEU A 535 -1.05 -22.87 6.16
N ARG A 536 -0.20 -21.90 5.90
CA ARG A 536 0.89 -21.49 6.79
C ARG A 536 0.78 -20.03 7.16
N LEU A 537 1.29 -19.67 8.33
CA LEU A 537 1.39 -18.31 8.81
C LEU A 537 2.83 -18.00 9.21
N GLY A 538 3.39 -16.93 8.67
CA GLY A 538 4.65 -16.35 9.13
C GLY A 538 4.43 -15.43 10.32
N TYR A 539 5.33 -15.50 11.31
CA TYR A 539 5.32 -14.61 12.47
C TYR A 539 6.71 -14.47 13.07
N CYS A 540 6.94 -13.39 13.80
CA CYS A 540 8.16 -13.19 14.56
C CYS A 540 7.93 -13.58 16.03
N ASN A 541 8.80 -14.44 16.57
CA ASN A 541 8.78 -14.73 17.98
C ASN A 541 9.39 -13.58 18.79
N ASP A 542 8.86 -13.30 19.96
CA ASP A 542 9.38 -12.34 20.92
C ASP A 542 8.78 -12.60 22.31
N ALA A 543 9.54 -12.30 23.37
CA ALA A 543 9.10 -12.50 24.75
C ALA A 543 7.83 -11.70 25.12
N GLY A 544 7.56 -10.59 24.43
CA GLY A 544 6.36 -9.76 24.60
C GLY A 544 5.13 -10.30 23.86
N ARG A 545 5.29 -11.33 23.02
CA ARG A 545 4.19 -11.96 22.29
C ARG A 545 3.27 -12.77 23.22
N GLY A 546 2.20 -13.31 22.64
CA GLY A 546 1.20 -14.11 23.36
C GLY A 546 1.10 -15.54 22.88
N MET A 547 0.00 -16.15 23.29
CA MET A 547 -0.42 -17.48 22.84
C MET A 547 -1.70 -17.35 22.04
N VAL A 548 -1.73 -17.94 20.85
CA VAL A 548 -2.86 -17.87 19.91
C VAL A 548 -3.42 -19.26 19.60
N GLN A 549 -4.75 -19.39 19.58
CA GLN A 549 -5.45 -20.53 19.01
C GLN A 549 -5.98 -20.17 17.65
N PHE A 550 -5.72 -21.02 16.67
CA PHE A 550 -6.24 -20.89 15.32
C PHE A 550 -7.52 -21.72 15.13
N TYR A 551 -8.40 -21.17 14.27
CA TYR A 551 -9.61 -21.85 13.81
C TYR A 551 -9.70 -21.68 12.29
N PHE A 552 -10.29 -22.67 11.64
CA PHE A 552 -10.45 -22.68 10.19
C PHE A 552 -11.82 -23.20 9.77
N GLY A 553 -12.33 -22.73 8.64
CA GLY A 553 -13.59 -23.18 8.05
C GLY A 553 -14.13 -22.25 6.98
N THR A 554 -15.35 -22.52 6.55
CA THR A 554 -16.06 -21.76 5.49
C THR A 554 -17.18 -20.88 6.03
N ASN A 555 -17.55 -21.03 7.29
CA ASN A 555 -18.54 -20.19 7.95
C ASN A 555 -17.83 -19.37 9.05
N PRO A 556 -17.72 -18.03 8.90
CA PRO A 556 -16.96 -17.18 9.84
C PRO A 556 -17.55 -17.18 11.27
N ASP A 557 -18.84 -17.53 11.41
CA ASP A 557 -19.50 -17.58 12.70
C ASP A 557 -19.34 -18.95 13.40
N ASN A 558 -18.88 -19.98 12.68
CA ASN A 558 -18.70 -21.33 13.21
C ASN A 558 -17.47 -22.00 12.63
N LEU A 559 -16.30 -21.61 13.12
CA LEU A 559 -15.01 -22.16 12.71
C LEU A 559 -14.54 -23.23 13.69
N THR A 560 -13.86 -24.24 13.16
CA THR A 560 -13.31 -25.34 13.95
C THR A 560 -11.88 -25.04 14.38
N ALA A 561 -11.56 -25.29 15.65
CA ALA A 561 -10.18 -25.16 16.14
C ALA A 561 -9.25 -26.13 15.39
N VAL A 562 -8.11 -25.64 14.95
CA VAL A 562 -7.09 -26.38 14.21
C VAL A 562 -5.75 -26.28 14.91
N GLY A 563 -5.00 -27.38 14.90
CA GLY A 563 -3.69 -27.45 15.54
C GLY A 563 -3.74 -27.27 17.07
N LEU A 564 -2.55 -27.20 17.65
CA LEU A 564 -2.36 -26.79 19.05
C LEU A 564 -2.15 -25.28 19.13
N PRO A 565 -2.45 -24.66 20.29
CA PRO A 565 -2.13 -23.26 20.48
C PRO A 565 -0.63 -22.98 20.25
N VAL A 566 -0.35 -21.91 19.54
CA VAL A 566 1.00 -21.43 19.26
C VAL A 566 1.40 -20.43 20.34
N ASP A 567 2.51 -20.71 21.03
CA ASP A 567 3.12 -19.79 21.99
C ASP A 567 4.26 -19.01 21.29
N ALA A 568 3.95 -17.82 20.83
CA ALA A 568 4.87 -16.97 20.06
C ALA A 568 6.00 -16.34 20.91
N ARG A 569 6.03 -16.60 22.21
CA ARG A 569 7.12 -16.17 23.12
C ARG A 569 8.30 -17.12 23.09
N ARG A 570 8.10 -18.33 22.56
CA ARG A 570 9.14 -19.37 22.60
C ARG A 570 10.23 -19.05 21.61
N ASP A 571 11.47 -19.19 22.08
CA ASP A 571 12.62 -19.12 21.20
C ASP A 571 12.59 -20.27 20.18
N PRO A 572 13.02 -20.05 18.95
CA PRO A 572 12.99 -21.05 17.89
C PRO A 572 13.77 -22.33 18.20
N ASP A 573 14.87 -22.23 18.97
CA ASP A 573 15.71 -23.35 19.42
C ASP A 573 15.07 -24.18 20.56
N ASN A 574 13.91 -23.75 21.07
CA ASN A 574 13.16 -24.54 22.04
C ASN A 574 12.84 -25.93 21.46
N PRO A 575 13.02 -27.01 22.23
CA PRO A 575 12.80 -28.39 21.75
C PRO A 575 11.41 -28.66 21.15
N ILE A 576 10.40 -27.87 21.53
CA ILE A 576 9.04 -27.97 20.95
C ILE A 576 9.00 -27.46 19.51
N ILE A 577 9.83 -26.46 19.16
CA ILE A 577 9.97 -25.94 17.80
C ILE A 577 11.08 -26.70 17.08
N GLY A 578 12.25 -26.78 17.68
CA GLY A 578 13.38 -27.58 17.23
C GLY A 578 14.16 -26.96 16.07
N TRP A 579 14.15 -25.60 15.98
CA TRP A 579 14.94 -24.86 14.99
C TRP A 579 16.43 -24.96 15.29
N GLU A 580 17.21 -25.21 14.27
CA GLU A 580 18.67 -25.09 14.25
C GLU A 580 19.09 -24.47 12.92
N ALA A 581 20.16 -23.68 12.91
CA ALA A 581 20.70 -23.11 11.68
C ALA A 581 21.13 -24.22 10.70
N ASP A 582 21.04 -23.95 9.40
CA ASP A 582 21.53 -24.85 8.38
C ASP A 582 23.07 -24.97 8.48
N THR A 583 23.54 -26.16 8.16
CA THR A 583 24.96 -26.51 8.12
C THR A 583 25.35 -26.87 6.69
N ASP A 584 26.63 -27.19 6.48
CA ASP A 584 27.12 -27.72 5.19
C ASP A 584 26.66 -29.17 4.90
N ASP A 585 25.98 -29.80 5.86
CA ASP A 585 25.43 -31.18 5.66
C ASP A 585 23.92 -31.09 5.30
N PRO A 586 23.56 -31.30 4.03
CA PRO A 586 22.16 -31.26 3.58
C PRO A 586 21.32 -32.37 4.23
N THR A 587 21.93 -33.49 4.66
CA THR A 587 21.20 -34.59 5.31
C THR A 587 20.77 -34.14 6.71
N TYR A 588 21.65 -33.48 7.44
CA TYR A 588 21.35 -32.94 8.75
C TYR A 588 20.29 -31.85 8.66
N ASN A 589 20.43 -30.90 7.74
CA ASN A 589 19.45 -29.84 7.52
C ASN A 589 18.04 -30.40 7.24
N ARG A 590 17.98 -31.45 6.43
CA ARG A 590 16.72 -32.14 6.13
C ARG A 590 16.08 -32.81 7.36
N GLU A 591 16.87 -33.36 8.26
CA GLU A 591 16.35 -33.95 9.51
C GLU A 591 15.81 -32.83 10.46
N ILE A 592 16.44 -31.68 10.47
CA ILE A 592 15.92 -30.50 11.21
C ILE A 592 14.58 -30.06 10.63
N ASP A 593 14.48 -29.85 9.31
CA ASP A 593 13.24 -29.46 8.63
C ASP A 593 12.12 -30.49 8.94
N LYS A 594 12.40 -31.76 8.84
CA LYS A 594 11.45 -32.82 9.16
C LYS A 594 10.99 -32.79 10.62
N ARG A 595 11.92 -32.58 11.54
CA ARG A 595 11.60 -32.45 12.98
C ARG A 595 10.69 -31.27 13.23
N MET A 596 11.03 -30.09 12.70
CA MET A 596 10.21 -28.88 12.83
C MET A 596 8.81 -29.09 12.23
N ARG A 597 8.71 -29.67 11.04
CA ARG A 597 7.40 -29.94 10.41
C ARG A 597 6.55 -30.91 11.25
N ASN A 598 7.15 -31.91 11.87
CA ASN A 598 6.44 -32.81 12.78
C ASN A 598 5.85 -32.08 13.99
N HIS A 599 6.44 -30.94 14.37
CA HIS A 599 5.95 -30.08 15.44
C HIS A 599 5.02 -28.95 14.94
N GLY A 600 4.75 -28.89 13.63
CA GLY A 600 3.93 -27.86 13.01
C GLY A 600 4.66 -26.55 12.68
N TYR A 601 5.98 -26.56 12.63
CA TYR A 601 6.80 -25.39 12.34
C TYR A 601 7.69 -25.57 11.11
N MET A 602 8.11 -24.46 10.53
CA MET A 602 9.09 -24.40 9.44
C MET A 602 9.99 -23.18 9.62
N LYS A 603 11.21 -23.29 9.10
CA LYS A 603 12.08 -22.12 8.91
C LYS A 603 11.48 -21.18 7.86
N CYS A 604 11.82 -19.90 7.93
CA CYS A 604 11.57 -18.99 6.82
C CYS A 604 12.53 -19.27 5.66
N PRO A 605 12.18 -18.89 4.42
CA PRO A 605 13.06 -19.01 3.26
C PRO A 605 14.37 -18.25 3.42
N ASP A 606 15.42 -18.62 2.70
CA ASP A 606 16.71 -17.90 2.71
C ASP A 606 16.60 -16.48 2.15
N SER A 607 15.74 -16.29 1.15
CA SER A 607 15.44 -14.98 0.57
C SER A 607 14.74 -14.03 1.54
N PHE A 608 14.26 -14.53 2.67
CA PHE A 608 13.49 -13.79 3.65
C PHE A 608 14.37 -13.33 4.80
N GLY A 609 14.15 -12.13 5.26
CA GLY A 609 14.79 -11.67 6.48
C GLY A 609 16.16 -11.07 6.27
N PHE A 610 16.41 -10.53 5.14
CA PHE A 610 17.63 -9.81 4.88
C PHE A 610 17.62 -8.43 5.56
N ASN A 611 18.66 -8.16 6.35
CA ASN A 611 18.89 -6.85 6.93
C ASN A 611 20.17 -6.25 6.37
N SER A 612 20.12 -5.04 5.88
CA SER A 612 21.19 -4.36 5.16
C SER A 612 22.46 -4.12 5.98
N THR A 613 22.41 -4.14 7.31
CA THR A 613 23.56 -3.70 8.13
C THR A 613 24.29 -4.81 8.83
N ASN A 614 23.66 -5.94 9.17
CA ASN A 614 24.27 -6.94 10.03
C ASN A 614 23.95 -8.40 9.68
N VAL A 615 23.21 -8.67 8.62
CA VAL A 615 22.82 -10.04 8.27
C VAL A 615 23.78 -10.63 7.25
N THR A 616 24.45 -11.65 7.69
CA THR A 616 25.32 -12.49 6.87
C THR A 616 24.64 -13.80 6.47
N SER A 617 23.35 -13.95 6.82
CA SER A 617 22.62 -15.21 6.63
C SER A 617 21.15 -14.99 6.33
N GLY A 618 20.58 -15.72 5.40
CA GLY A 618 19.16 -15.74 5.07
C GLY A 618 18.29 -16.27 6.22
N GLY A 619 16.96 -16.27 6.00
CA GLY A 619 15.96 -16.63 7.02
C GLY A 619 16.13 -18.02 7.62
N ARG A 620 16.80 -18.94 6.94
CA ARG A 620 17.11 -20.28 7.45
C ARG A 620 18.25 -20.30 8.48
N ASN A 621 19.12 -19.32 8.46
CA ASN A 621 20.34 -19.24 9.29
C ASN A 621 20.34 -18.07 10.27
N HIS A 622 19.30 -17.27 10.30
CA HIS A 622 19.19 -16.16 11.26
C HIS A 622 19.09 -16.71 12.68
N GLY A 623 19.88 -16.18 13.60
CA GLY A 623 19.99 -16.65 14.99
C GLY A 623 18.67 -16.71 15.74
N PRO A 624 18.61 -17.39 16.90
CA PRO A 624 17.36 -17.76 17.55
C PRO A 624 16.52 -16.56 18.03
N ALA A 625 17.12 -15.44 18.37
CA ALA A 625 16.41 -14.26 18.82
C ALA A 625 15.85 -13.46 17.64
N GLY A 626 14.54 -13.30 17.59
CA GLY A 626 13.86 -12.56 16.50
C GLY A 626 13.78 -13.30 15.17
N ALA A 627 13.99 -14.60 15.15
CA ALA A 627 13.83 -15.39 13.92
C ALA A 627 12.36 -15.42 13.50
N LYS A 628 12.14 -15.21 12.22
CA LYS A 628 10.83 -15.49 11.62
C LYS A 628 10.62 -17.00 11.55
N LEU A 629 9.44 -17.41 11.94
CA LEU A 629 8.98 -18.79 11.88
C LEU A 629 7.74 -18.88 11.01
N ARG A 630 7.55 -20.00 10.35
CA ARG A 630 6.27 -20.38 9.77
C ARG A 630 5.61 -21.43 10.65
N ASN A 631 4.32 -21.23 10.95
CA ASN A 631 3.49 -22.25 11.58
C ASN A 631 2.55 -22.86 10.56
N ILE A 632 2.51 -24.19 10.51
CA ILE A 632 1.56 -24.95 9.68
C ILE A 632 0.24 -24.98 10.42
N ILE A 633 -0.71 -24.16 9.97
CA ILE A 633 -2.02 -23.98 10.61
C ILE A 633 -2.88 -25.23 10.41
N THR A 634 -3.01 -25.65 9.15
CA THR A 634 -3.85 -26.80 8.78
C THR A 634 -3.54 -27.27 7.35
N THR A 635 -3.92 -28.51 7.04
CA THR A 635 -3.92 -29.06 5.68
C THR A 635 -5.34 -29.47 5.33
N GLN A 636 -5.89 -28.90 4.27
CA GLN A 636 -7.30 -29.05 3.91
C GLN A 636 -7.50 -29.27 2.41
N ASN A 637 -8.59 -29.94 2.04
CA ASN A 637 -9.05 -29.95 0.66
C ASN A 637 -9.85 -28.67 0.40
N CYS A 638 -9.32 -27.85 -0.50
CA CYS A 638 -9.90 -26.57 -0.86
C CYS A 638 -10.27 -26.55 -2.35
N LYS A 639 -11.20 -25.67 -2.73
CA LYS A 639 -11.63 -25.50 -4.11
C LYS A 639 -11.97 -24.04 -4.43
N PRO A 640 -11.83 -23.62 -5.70
CA PRO A 640 -12.24 -22.28 -6.14
C PRO A 640 -13.72 -21.98 -5.84
N GLY A 641 -14.05 -20.72 -5.70
CA GLY A 641 -15.42 -20.26 -5.43
C GLY A 641 -15.92 -20.52 -4.02
N VAL A 642 -15.08 -21.11 -3.15
CA VAL A 642 -15.38 -21.26 -1.71
C VAL A 642 -14.53 -20.27 -0.93
N THR A 643 -15.19 -19.46 -0.12
CA THR A 643 -14.52 -18.54 0.80
C THR A 643 -14.09 -19.28 2.05
N TYR A 644 -12.81 -19.20 2.38
CA TYR A 644 -12.22 -19.79 3.59
C TYR A 644 -11.90 -18.67 4.58
N TYR A 645 -11.98 -19.02 5.87
CA TYR A 645 -11.71 -18.10 6.96
C TYR A 645 -10.73 -18.73 7.94
N MET A 646 -9.86 -17.88 8.47
CA MET A 646 -8.99 -18.18 9.62
C MET A 646 -9.34 -17.23 10.77
N ARG A 647 -9.49 -17.78 11.96
CA ARG A 647 -9.67 -16.98 13.18
C ARG A 647 -8.48 -17.17 14.09
N MET A 648 -7.97 -16.07 14.61
CA MET A 648 -6.92 -16.00 15.61
C MET A 648 -7.50 -15.48 16.91
N LYS A 649 -7.36 -16.27 17.98
CA LYS A 649 -7.90 -15.93 19.29
C LYS A 649 -6.83 -16.01 20.36
N SER A 650 -6.68 -14.94 21.11
CA SER A 650 -5.77 -14.89 22.27
C SER A 650 -6.22 -15.87 23.36
N LEU A 651 -5.25 -16.57 23.91
CA LEU A 651 -5.43 -17.44 25.09
C LEU A 651 -4.81 -16.85 26.37
N LEU A 652 -4.15 -15.70 26.27
CA LEU A 652 -3.53 -15.01 27.38
C LEU A 652 -4.25 -13.72 27.72
N ASN A 653 -3.72 -13.04 28.74
CA ASN A 653 -4.28 -11.78 29.19
C ASN A 653 -4.00 -10.62 28.21
N ARG A 654 -4.59 -9.45 28.51
CA ARG A 654 -4.56 -8.23 27.70
C ARG A 654 -3.18 -7.65 27.38
N ASN A 655 -2.11 -8.10 28.04
CA ASN A 655 -0.76 -7.55 27.85
C ASN A 655 0.07 -8.35 26.83
N ALA A 656 -0.54 -9.31 26.15
CA ALA A 656 0.10 -10.13 25.15
C ALA A 656 -0.33 -9.67 23.76
N ASN A 657 0.61 -9.65 22.83
CA ASN A 657 0.31 -9.34 21.43
C ASN A 657 0.64 -10.52 20.51
N PHE A 658 0.17 -10.43 19.27
CA PHE A 658 0.54 -11.35 18.20
C PHE A 658 0.71 -10.56 16.91
N GLY A 659 1.80 -10.81 16.19
CA GLY A 659 2.11 -10.18 14.91
C GLY A 659 2.07 -11.22 13.79
N PRO A 660 0.93 -11.41 13.12
CA PRO A 660 0.87 -12.19 11.90
C PRO A 660 1.48 -11.37 10.75
N ASP A 661 2.51 -11.91 10.12
CA ASP A 661 3.29 -11.20 9.11
C ASP A 661 2.82 -11.53 7.69
N PHE A 662 2.78 -12.82 7.35
CA PHE A 662 2.31 -13.28 6.06
C PHE A 662 1.55 -14.61 6.13
N ILE A 663 0.76 -14.88 5.11
CA ILE A 663 0.02 -16.14 4.93
C ILE A 663 0.50 -16.81 3.65
N GLU A 664 0.59 -18.16 3.70
CA GLU A 664 0.88 -18.96 2.53
C GLU A 664 -0.21 -20.01 2.27
N TRP A 665 -0.65 -20.12 1.01
CA TRP A 665 -1.32 -21.28 0.48
C TRP A 665 -0.32 -22.12 -0.32
N VAL A 666 -0.13 -23.39 0.05
CA VAL A 666 0.82 -24.29 -0.62
C VAL A 666 0.12 -25.56 -1.05
N PRO A 667 -0.06 -25.76 -2.36
CA PRO A 667 -0.68 -26.98 -2.87
C PRO A 667 0.22 -28.20 -2.66
N LYS A 668 -0.37 -29.33 -2.38
CA LYS A 668 0.36 -30.57 -2.13
C LYS A 668 1.20 -31.04 -3.34
N SER A 669 0.91 -30.55 -4.53
CA SER A 669 1.68 -30.81 -5.73
C SER A 669 3.11 -30.27 -5.67
N VAL A 670 3.39 -29.26 -4.82
CA VAL A 670 4.70 -28.59 -4.74
C VAL A 670 5.48 -28.87 -3.47
N TYR A 671 4.86 -29.39 -2.40
CA TYR A 671 5.60 -29.77 -1.19
C TYR A 671 5.59 -31.27 -0.94
N ASN A 672 6.74 -31.81 -0.50
CA ASN A 672 6.90 -33.24 -0.22
C ASN A 672 6.68 -33.62 1.25
N GLY A 673 6.41 -32.66 2.12
CA GLY A 673 6.19 -32.87 3.55
C GLY A 673 7.46 -32.94 4.41
N ILE A 674 8.63 -32.76 3.83
CA ILE A 674 9.94 -32.79 4.52
C ILE A 674 10.73 -31.52 4.19
N GLU A 675 11.09 -31.32 2.94
CA GLU A 675 11.88 -30.21 2.46
C GLU A 675 10.96 -29.03 2.16
N PRO A 676 11.40 -27.80 2.45
CA PRO A 676 10.69 -26.63 1.97
C PRO A 676 10.78 -26.55 0.43
N GLU A 677 9.72 -26.09 -0.17
CA GLU A 677 9.64 -25.81 -1.61
C GLU A 677 10.08 -24.37 -1.95
N ASP A 678 10.76 -23.74 -1.01
CA ASP A 678 11.17 -22.36 -1.11
C ASP A 678 12.25 -22.16 -2.17
N LYS A 679 11.95 -21.33 -3.13
CA LYS A 679 12.89 -20.89 -4.16
C LYS A 679 13.14 -19.38 -4.09
N TRP A 680 12.34 -18.68 -3.32
CA TRP A 680 12.43 -17.22 -3.08
C TRP A 680 11.80 -16.85 -1.72
#